data_49d55e02efd3fe9571ac3c507db3e662
#
_entry.id   49d55e02efd3fe9571ac3c507db3e662
#
_cell.length_a   1.000
_cell.length_b   1.000
_cell.length_c   1.000
_cell.angle_alpha   90.00
_cell.angle_beta   90.00
_cell.angle_gamma   90.00
#
_symmetry.space_group_name_H-M   'P 1'
#
loop_
_entity.id
_entity.type
_entity.pdbx_description
1 polymer ?
#
loop_
_entity_poly.entity_id
_entity_poly.type
_entity_poly.pdbx_seq_one_letter_code
_entity_poly.pdbx_strand_id
1 'polypeptide(L)'
;MNIINLGILAHIDAGKTSVTENLLFASGATEKCGRVDNGDTITDSMDIEKRRGITVRASTTSIIWNGVKCNIIDTPGHMDFIAEVERTFKMLDGAVLILSAKEGIQAQTKLLFSTLQKLQIPTIIFINKIDRAGVNLERLYMDIKTNLSQDVLFMQTVVDGSVYPVCSQTYIKEEYKEFVCNHDDDILERYLADSEISPADYWNTIIALVAKAKVYPVLHGSAMFNIGINELLDAISSFILPPASVSNRLSAYLYKIEHDPKGHKRSFLKIIDGSLRLRDVVRINDSEKFIKIKNLKTIYQGREINVDEVGANDIAIVEDIEDFRIGDYLGAKPCLIQGLSHQHPALKSSVRPNKPEERSKVISALNTLWIEDPSLSFSINSYSDELEISLYGLTQKEIIQTLLEERFSVKVHFDEIKTIYKERPVKKVNKIIQIEVPPNPYWATIGLTLEPLPLGTGLQIESDISYGYLNHSFQNAVFEGIRMSCQSGLHGWEVTDLKVTFTQAEYYSPVSTPADFRQLTPYVFRLALQQSGVDILEPMLCFELQIPQVASSKAITDLQKLMSEIEDISCNNEWCHIKGKVPLNTSKDYASEVSSYTKGLGIFMVKPCGYQITKDGYSDNIRMNEKDKLLFMFQKSMSSK
;
A
#
# COMPACT_ATOMS: atom_id res chain seq x y z
N MET A 1 -3.33 -25.05 -19.94
CA MET A 1 -3.29 -25.14 -18.47
C MET A 1 -3.84 -23.83 -17.95
N ASN A 2 -4.82 -23.86 -17.05
CA ASN A 2 -5.35 -22.67 -16.41
C ASN A 2 -4.31 -22.10 -15.46
N ILE A 3 -4.18 -20.76 -15.40
CA ILE A 3 -3.22 -20.07 -14.53
C ILE A 3 -3.98 -19.07 -13.68
N ILE A 4 -3.75 -19.11 -12.37
CA ILE A 4 -4.33 -18.18 -11.39
C ILE A 4 -3.24 -17.55 -10.53
N ASN A 5 -3.49 -16.33 -10.04
CA ASN A 5 -2.60 -15.60 -9.13
C ASN A 5 -3.30 -15.46 -7.79
N LEU A 6 -2.80 -16.18 -6.79
CA LEU A 6 -3.42 -16.32 -5.49
C LEU A 6 -2.64 -15.53 -4.43
N GLY A 7 -3.32 -14.65 -3.70
CA GLY A 7 -2.75 -13.98 -2.53
C GLY A 7 -2.94 -14.79 -1.25
N ILE A 8 -1.87 -14.98 -0.49
CA ILE A 8 -1.97 -15.52 0.87
C ILE A 8 -1.88 -14.36 1.86
N LEU A 9 -2.96 -14.14 2.61
CA LEU A 9 -3.15 -13.01 3.50
C LEU A 9 -3.43 -13.49 4.92
N ALA A 10 -2.85 -12.82 5.90
CA ALA A 10 -3.06 -13.18 7.31
C ALA A 10 -2.70 -12.02 8.23
N HIS A 11 -3.24 -12.01 9.44
CA HIS A 11 -2.66 -11.24 10.53
C HIS A 11 -1.35 -11.89 11.02
N ILE A 12 -0.59 -11.14 11.80
CA ILE A 12 0.67 -11.60 12.39
C ILE A 12 0.41 -12.88 13.21
N ASP A 13 1.29 -13.85 13.12
CA ASP A 13 1.23 -15.15 13.83
C ASP A 13 0.04 -16.06 13.47
N ALA A 14 -0.79 -15.76 12.48
CA ALA A 14 -1.85 -16.70 12.04
C ALA A 14 -1.31 -18.00 11.41
N GLY A 15 -0.01 -18.03 11.10
CA GLY A 15 0.66 -19.17 10.47
C GLY A 15 0.68 -19.13 8.95
N LYS A 16 0.71 -17.92 8.36
CA LYS A 16 0.77 -17.69 6.92
C LYS A 16 1.89 -18.49 6.24
N THR A 17 3.14 -18.25 6.64
CA THR A 17 4.32 -18.94 6.10
C THR A 17 4.19 -20.46 6.22
N SER A 18 3.71 -20.96 7.38
CA SER A 18 3.52 -22.41 7.58
C SER A 18 2.49 -23.00 6.64
N VAL A 19 1.37 -22.29 6.37
CA VAL A 19 0.35 -22.76 5.40
C VAL A 19 0.97 -22.75 4.00
N THR A 20 1.66 -21.69 3.60
CA THR A 20 2.31 -21.59 2.27
C THR A 20 3.33 -22.71 2.04
N GLU A 21 4.19 -22.99 3.03
CA GLU A 21 5.16 -24.09 2.95
C GLU A 21 4.49 -25.47 2.83
N ASN A 22 3.35 -25.68 3.54
CA ASN A 22 2.59 -26.92 3.41
C ASN A 22 1.89 -27.04 2.04
N LEU A 23 1.38 -25.96 1.46
CA LEU A 23 0.85 -25.96 0.09
C LEU A 23 1.93 -26.34 -0.92
N LEU A 24 3.14 -25.81 -0.79
CA LEU A 24 4.29 -26.16 -1.63
C LEU A 24 4.68 -27.63 -1.48
N PHE A 25 4.71 -28.14 -0.26
CA PHE A 25 5.04 -29.53 0.02
C PHE A 25 3.96 -30.49 -0.49
N ALA A 26 2.70 -30.26 -0.19
CA ALA A 26 1.58 -31.11 -0.60
C ALA A 26 1.40 -31.16 -2.14
N SER A 27 1.71 -30.06 -2.85
CA SER A 27 1.68 -30.02 -4.32
C SER A 27 2.92 -30.66 -4.98
N GLY A 28 3.91 -31.07 -4.20
CA GLY A 28 5.17 -31.64 -4.72
C GLY A 28 6.14 -30.60 -5.31
N ALA A 29 5.89 -29.30 -5.10
CA ALA A 29 6.79 -28.23 -5.53
C ALA A 29 8.10 -28.24 -4.74
N THR A 30 8.10 -28.81 -3.54
CA THR A 30 9.27 -28.95 -2.66
C THR A 30 9.37 -30.37 -2.10
N GLU A 31 10.59 -30.84 -1.88
CA GLU A 31 10.87 -32.18 -1.32
C GLU A 31 10.71 -32.20 0.22
N LYS A 32 10.78 -31.04 0.86
CA LYS A 32 10.68 -30.89 2.33
C LYS A 32 9.75 -29.73 2.64
N CYS A 33 8.97 -29.88 3.73
CA CYS A 33 8.21 -28.79 4.28
C CYS A 33 9.13 -27.91 5.14
N GLY A 34 9.35 -26.66 4.73
CA GLY A 34 10.09 -25.67 5.51
C GLY A 34 9.35 -25.34 6.81
N ARG A 35 10.10 -25.05 7.90
CA ARG A 35 9.55 -24.64 9.18
C ARG A 35 10.11 -23.29 9.60
N VAL A 36 9.24 -22.38 10.01
CA VAL A 36 9.61 -21.05 10.49
C VAL A 36 10.59 -21.15 11.67
N ASP A 37 10.32 -22.05 12.60
CA ASP A 37 11.16 -22.29 13.80
C ASP A 37 12.60 -22.72 13.46
N ASN A 38 12.81 -23.37 12.32
CA ASN A 38 14.11 -23.83 11.86
C ASN A 38 14.81 -22.83 10.94
N GLY A 39 14.10 -21.79 10.45
CA GLY A 39 14.61 -20.82 9.50
C GLY A 39 14.92 -21.39 8.11
N ASP A 40 14.31 -22.54 7.73
CA ASP A 40 14.52 -23.24 6.47
C ASP A 40 13.36 -23.05 5.48
N THR A 41 12.54 -22.02 5.68
CA THR A 41 11.42 -21.65 4.81
C THR A 41 11.91 -21.13 3.46
N ILE A 42 11.19 -21.47 2.38
CA ILE A 42 11.49 -21.04 1.01
C ILE A 42 10.89 -19.64 0.75
N THR A 43 9.74 -19.35 1.35
CA THR A 43 9.00 -18.11 1.12
C THR A 43 9.63 -16.90 1.81
N ASP A 44 10.25 -17.07 2.98
CA ASP A 44 10.97 -16.01 3.67
C ASP A 44 12.43 -15.98 3.18
N SER A 45 12.74 -15.07 2.26
CA SER A 45 14.05 -15.03 1.58
C SER A 45 15.12 -14.26 2.34
N MET A 46 14.74 -13.36 3.25
CA MET A 46 15.65 -12.50 4.00
C MET A 46 15.94 -13.06 5.41
N ASP A 47 17.19 -12.92 5.86
CA ASP A 47 17.57 -13.37 7.22
C ASP A 47 16.78 -12.63 8.33
N ILE A 48 16.40 -11.38 8.08
CA ILE A 48 15.57 -10.60 9.00
C ILE A 48 14.15 -11.16 9.10
N GLU A 49 13.56 -11.63 8.00
CA GLU A 49 12.24 -12.28 7.97
C GLU A 49 12.27 -13.55 8.82
N LYS A 50 13.27 -14.40 8.58
CA LYS A 50 13.46 -15.67 9.32
C LYS A 50 13.68 -15.45 10.82
N ARG A 51 14.49 -14.45 11.19
CA ARG A 51 14.77 -14.16 12.62
C ARG A 51 13.57 -13.57 13.37
N ARG A 52 12.73 -12.80 12.69
CA ARG A 52 11.57 -12.14 13.29
C ARG A 52 10.26 -12.88 13.09
N GLY A 53 10.24 -13.88 12.20
CA GLY A 53 9.03 -14.63 11.85
C GLY A 53 7.97 -13.77 11.15
N ILE A 54 8.39 -12.69 10.45
CA ILE A 54 7.48 -11.78 9.73
C ILE A 54 7.92 -11.68 8.28
N THR A 55 6.97 -11.74 7.36
CA THR A 55 7.21 -11.46 5.94
C THR A 55 7.26 -9.95 5.74
N VAL A 56 8.33 -9.46 5.12
CA VAL A 56 8.58 -8.04 4.85
C VAL A 56 8.27 -7.70 3.40
N ARG A 57 8.63 -8.60 2.47
CA ARG A 57 8.43 -8.43 1.04
C ARG A 57 7.54 -9.52 0.48
N ALA A 58 6.71 -9.14 -0.49
CA ALA A 58 5.93 -10.14 -1.22
C ALA A 58 6.86 -11.13 -1.93
N SER A 59 6.73 -12.42 -1.64
CA SER A 59 7.40 -13.48 -2.37
C SER A 59 6.45 -14.10 -3.39
N THR A 60 7.01 -14.59 -4.50
CA THR A 60 6.22 -15.21 -5.56
C THR A 60 6.78 -16.60 -5.84
N THR A 61 5.92 -17.60 -5.74
CA THR A 61 6.23 -19.00 -6.05
C THR A 61 5.09 -19.61 -6.86
N SER A 62 5.21 -20.85 -7.32
CA SER A 62 4.13 -21.50 -8.06
C SER A 62 3.99 -22.97 -7.71
N ILE A 63 2.75 -23.44 -7.76
CA ILE A 63 2.37 -24.85 -7.60
C ILE A 63 1.51 -25.29 -8.78
N ILE A 64 1.39 -26.60 -8.95
CA ILE A 64 0.43 -27.20 -9.89
C ILE A 64 -0.45 -28.17 -9.12
N TRP A 65 -1.77 -27.96 -9.22
CA TRP A 65 -2.75 -28.81 -8.59
C TRP A 65 -3.99 -28.97 -9.49
N ASN A 66 -4.49 -30.18 -9.65
CA ASN A 66 -5.66 -30.52 -10.51
C ASN A 66 -5.58 -29.88 -11.92
N GLY A 67 -4.38 -29.79 -12.52
CA GLY A 67 -4.19 -29.18 -13.85
C GLY A 67 -4.24 -27.65 -13.90
N VAL A 68 -4.31 -26.99 -12.73
CA VAL A 68 -4.24 -25.53 -12.57
C VAL A 68 -2.84 -25.16 -12.07
N LYS A 69 -2.17 -24.22 -12.74
CA LYS A 69 -0.96 -23.53 -12.23
C LYS A 69 -1.42 -22.40 -11.33
N CYS A 70 -1.04 -22.45 -10.07
CA CYS A 70 -1.32 -21.40 -9.12
C CYS A 70 -0.01 -20.67 -8.77
N ASN A 71 0.09 -19.40 -9.18
CA ASN A 71 1.15 -18.52 -8.71
C ASN A 71 0.74 -17.98 -7.34
N ILE A 72 1.47 -18.37 -6.31
CA ILE A 72 1.23 -17.94 -4.93
C ILE A 72 2.03 -16.67 -4.68
N ILE A 73 1.33 -15.60 -4.30
CA ILE A 73 1.91 -14.31 -3.92
C ILE A 73 1.74 -14.20 -2.41
N ASP A 74 2.83 -14.45 -1.69
CA ASP A 74 2.87 -14.36 -0.25
C ASP A 74 3.11 -12.89 0.14
N THR A 75 2.17 -12.28 0.87
CA THR A 75 2.18 -10.85 1.17
C THR A 75 2.64 -10.57 2.61
N PRO A 76 3.24 -9.39 2.87
CA PRO A 76 3.53 -8.98 4.24
C PRO A 76 2.29 -8.99 5.13
N GLY A 77 2.46 -9.46 6.37
CA GLY A 77 1.40 -9.48 7.38
C GLY A 77 1.41 -8.28 8.31
N HIS A 78 2.35 -7.33 8.23
CA HIS A 78 2.47 -6.20 9.14
C HIS A 78 1.94 -4.90 8.50
N MET A 79 1.24 -4.06 9.30
CA MET A 79 0.61 -2.82 8.80
C MET A 79 1.61 -1.80 8.22
N ASP A 80 2.86 -1.78 8.69
CA ASP A 80 3.91 -0.90 8.17
C ASP A 80 4.25 -1.18 6.70
N PHE A 81 3.81 -2.34 6.15
CA PHE A 81 4.01 -2.76 4.76
C PHE A 81 2.71 -2.77 3.94
N ILE A 82 1.69 -2.05 4.39
CA ILE A 82 0.37 -2.03 3.74
C ILE A 82 0.46 -1.59 2.26
N ALA A 83 1.38 -0.70 1.92
CA ALA A 83 1.59 -0.26 0.54
C ALA A 83 2.05 -1.39 -0.39
N GLU A 84 2.83 -2.35 0.12
CA GLU A 84 3.20 -3.57 -0.61
C GLU A 84 1.99 -4.50 -0.81
N VAL A 85 1.20 -4.66 0.24
CA VAL A 85 -0.05 -5.45 0.18
C VAL A 85 -1.03 -4.85 -0.83
N GLU A 86 -1.22 -3.53 -0.82
CA GLU A 86 -2.11 -2.84 -1.78
C GLU A 86 -1.65 -3.01 -3.23
N ARG A 87 -0.34 -3.01 -3.49
CA ARG A 87 0.21 -3.27 -4.83
C ARG A 87 -0.08 -4.68 -5.31
N THR A 88 0.02 -5.65 -4.41
CA THR A 88 -0.23 -7.05 -4.76
C THR A 88 -1.70 -7.32 -5.02
N PHE A 89 -2.63 -6.64 -4.38
CA PHE A 89 -4.07 -6.82 -4.65
C PHE A 89 -4.45 -6.63 -6.13
N LYS A 90 -3.77 -5.72 -6.84
CA LYS A 90 -4.00 -5.49 -8.28
C LYS A 90 -3.65 -6.68 -9.16
N MET A 91 -2.94 -7.65 -8.60
CA MET A 91 -2.42 -8.82 -9.30
C MET A 91 -3.25 -10.08 -9.04
N LEU A 92 -4.07 -10.07 -7.98
CA LEU A 92 -4.74 -11.26 -7.49
C LEU A 92 -5.97 -11.61 -8.34
N ASP A 93 -6.12 -12.89 -8.62
CA ASP A 93 -7.33 -13.47 -9.19
C ASP A 93 -8.21 -14.08 -8.08
N GLY A 94 -7.61 -14.31 -6.91
CA GLY A 94 -8.27 -14.73 -5.68
C GLY A 94 -7.34 -14.66 -4.49
N ALA A 95 -7.88 -14.86 -3.30
CA ALA A 95 -7.14 -14.80 -2.05
C ALA A 95 -7.51 -15.92 -1.08
N VAL A 96 -6.53 -16.35 -0.27
CA VAL A 96 -6.75 -17.13 0.95
C VAL A 96 -6.49 -16.24 2.14
N LEU A 97 -7.52 -15.99 2.95
CA LEU A 97 -7.42 -15.27 4.21
C LEU A 97 -7.28 -16.27 5.36
N ILE A 98 -6.11 -16.31 5.97
CA ILE A 98 -5.81 -17.23 7.06
C ILE A 98 -6.20 -16.59 8.39
N LEU A 99 -6.99 -17.30 9.18
CA LEU A 99 -7.37 -16.97 10.55
C LEU A 99 -6.74 -17.96 11.52
N SER A 100 -6.36 -17.49 12.69
CA SER A 100 -5.97 -18.39 13.78
C SER A 100 -7.21 -18.77 14.61
N ALA A 101 -7.46 -20.07 14.76
CA ALA A 101 -8.56 -20.57 15.61
C ALA A 101 -8.41 -20.13 17.07
N LYS A 102 -7.18 -19.88 17.52
CA LYS A 102 -6.88 -19.46 18.91
C LYS A 102 -7.01 -17.97 19.12
N GLU A 103 -6.43 -17.16 18.20
CA GLU A 103 -6.41 -15.70 18.33
C GLU A 103 -7.70 -15.05 17.77
N GLY A 104 -8.47 -15.78 16.97
CA GLY A 104 -9.71 -15.28 16.37
C GLY A 104 -9.51 -14.17 15.35
N ILE A 105 -10.51 -13.31 15.21
CA ILE A 105 -10.51 -12.20 14.25
C ILE A 105 -9.77 -11.02 14.87
N GLN A 106 -8.69 -10.63 14.23
CA GLN A 106 -7.88 -9.47 14.60
C GLN A 106 -8.27 -8.24 13.78
N ALA A 107 -7.88 -7.03 14.24
CA ALA A 107 -8.07 -5.77 13.54
C ALA A 107 -7.59 -5.83 12.09
N GLN A 108 -6.40 -6.37 11.90
CA GLN A 108 -5.79 -6.54 10.59
C GLN A 108 -6.59 -7.49 9.69
N THR A 109 -7.16 -8.56 10.25
CA THR A 109 -8.03 -9.47 9.51
C THR A 109 -9.24 -8.74 8.93
N LYS A 110 -9.89 -7.87 9.75
CA LYS A 110 -11.04 -7.06 9.30
C LYS A 110 -10.65 -6.12 8.18
N LEU A 111 -9.49 -5.45 8.29
CA LEU A 111 -9.00 -4.53 7.26
C LEU A 111 -8.71 -5.26 5.94
N LEU A 112 -7.99 -6.37 5.99
CA LEU A 112 -7.69 -7.18 4.81
C LEU A 112 -8.97 -7.68 4.15
N PHE A 113 -9.90 -8.24 4.92
CA PHE A 113 -11.16 -8.74 4.41
C PHE A 113 -12.03 -7.64 3.80
N SER A 114 -12.16 -6.48 4.48
CA SER A 114 -12.91 -5.34 3.94
C SER A 114 -12.32 -4.81 2.63
N THR A 115 -11.00 -4.89 2.48
CA THR A 115 -10.32 -4.50 1.24
C THR A 115 -10.60 -5.50 0.13
N LEU A 116 -10.52 -6.81 0.41
CA LEU A 116 -10.87 -7.86 -0.54
C LEU A 116 -12.33 -7.74 -1.03
N GLN A 117 -13.26 -7.46 -0.11
CA GLN A 117 -14.67 -7.23 -0.45
C GLN A 117 -14.86 -6.02 -1.38
N LYS A 118 -14.24 -4.88 -1.04
CA LYS A 118 -14.31 -3.65 -1.86
C LYS A 118 -13.77 -3.85 -3.26
N LEU A 119 -12.73 -4.65 -3.39
CA LEU A 119 -12.09 -4.97 -4.66
C LEU A 119 -12.77 -6.14 -5.38
N GLN A 120 -13.80 -6.75 -4.77
CA GLN A 120 -14.50 -7.93 -5.28
C GLN A 120 -13.56 -9.09 -5.64
N ILE A 121 -12.53 -9.31 -4.82
CA ILE A 121 -11.59 -10.42 -5.01
C ILE A 121 -12.19 -11.69 -4.39
N PRO A 122 -12.36 -12.79 -5.17
CA PRO A 122 -12.77 -14.09 -4.65
C PRO A 122 -11.90 -14.52 -3.48
N THR A 123 -12.50 -14.84 -2.33
CA THR A 123 -11.74 -15.08 -1.10
C THR A 123 -12.20 -16.37 -0.43
N ILE A 124 -11.23 -17.22 -0.11
CA ILE A 124 -11.39 -18.43 0.72
C ILE A 124 -10.87 -18.09 2.11
N ILE A 125 -11.63 -18.37 3.15
CA ILE A 125 -11.21 -18.21 4.54
C ILE A 125 -10.68 -19.56 5.04
N PHE A 126 -9.45 -19.57 5.56
CA PHE A 126 -8.83 -20.78 6.13
C PHE A 126 -8.57 -20.61 7.63
N ILE A 127 -9.28 -21.36 8.46
CA ILE A 127 -9.11 -21.37 9.91
C ILE A 127 -8.00 -22.35 10.28
N ASN A 128 -6.81 -21.77 10.56
CA ASN A 128 -5.61 -22.51 10.93
C ASN A 128 -5.51 -22.71 12.45
N LYS A 129 -4.64 -23.61 12.90
CA LYS A 129 -4.32 -23.91 14.31
C LYS A 129 -5.52 -24.51 15.10
N ILE A 130 -6.36 -25.31 14.45
CA ILE A 130 -7.49 -25.99 15.12
C ILE A 130 -7.02 -27.00 16.21
N ASP A 131 -5.76 -27.39 16.16
CA ASP A 131 -5.08 -28.30 17.10
C ASP A 131 -4.73 -27.65 18.46
N ARG A 132 -4.83 -26.34 18.59
CA ARG A 132 -4.42 -25.65 19.81
C ARG A 132 -5.43 -25.82 20.95
N ALA A 133 -4.92 -26.06 22.16
CA ALA A 133 -5.75 -26.16 23.36
C ALA A 133 -6.55 -24.87 23.63
N GLY A 134 -7.83 -25.02 23.97
CA GLY A 134 -8.73 -23.92 24.30
C GLY A 134 -9.40 -23.26 23.08
N VAL A 135 -9.31 -23.84 21.89
CA VAL A 135 -10.04 -23.39 20.70
C VAL A 135 -11.54 -23.64 20.88
N ASN A 136 -12.36 -22.63 20.62
CA ASN A 136 -13.81 -22.72 20.57
C ASN A 136 -14.29 -22.31 19.16
N LEU A 137 -14.53 -23.30 18.30
CA LEU A 137 -14.92 -23.08 16.92
C LEU A 137 -16.32 -22.47 16.79
N GLU A 138 -17.28 -22.86 17.63
CA GLU A 138 -18.65 -22.32 17.57
C GLU A 138 -18.66 -20.82 17.82
N ARG A 139 -17.91 -20.36 18.82
CA ARG A 139 -17.74 -18.93 19.06
C ARG A 139 -17.07 -18.23 17.88
N LEU A 140 -16.02 -18.84 17.31
CA LEU A 140 -15.33 -18.28 16.14
C LEU A 140 -16.25 -18.18 14.93
N TYR A 141 -17.14 -19.15 14.71
CA TYR A 141 -18.13 -19.08 13.61
C TYR A 141 -19.10 -17.91 13.78
N MET A 142 -19.56 -17.67 15.01
CA MET A 142 -20.39 -16.52 15.33
C MET A 142 -19.62 -15.20 15.10
N ASP A 143 -18.37 -15.16 15.54
CA ASP A 143 -17.51 -14.00 15.35
C ASP A 143 -17.25 -13.71 13.86
N ILE A 144 -17.03 -14.74 13.03
CA ILE A 144 -16.87 -14.61 11.57
C ILE A 144 -18.14 -14.03 10.94
N LYS A 145 -19.31 -14.59 11.26
CA LYS A 145 -20.59 -14.09 10.76
C LYS A 145 -20.88 -12.65 11.17
N THR A 146 -20.52 -12.28 12.40
CA THR A 146 -20.80 -10.94 12.94
C THR A 146 -19.80 -9.89 12.45
N ASN A 147 -18.53 -10.25 12.38
CA ASN A 147 -17.43 -9.29 12.20
C ASN A 147 -16.83 -9.26 10.79
N LEU A 148 -17.03 -10.30 9.97
CA LEU A 148 -16.57 -10.35 8.58
C LEU A 148 -17.73 -10.33 7.60
N SER A 149 -18.51 -11.40 7.51
CA SER A 149 -19.68 -11.47 6.60
C SER A 149 -20.68 -12.51 7.06
N GLN A 150 -21.98 -12.23 6.83
CA GLN A 150 -23.05 -13.21 6.97
C GLN A 150 -23.00 -14.26 5.83
N ASP A 151 -22.40 -13.92 4.69
CA ASP A 151 -22.38 -14.73 3.46
C ASP A 151 -21.21 -15.72 3.44
N VAL A 152 -20.92 -16.33 4.59
CA VAL A 152 -19.89 -17.36 4.75
C VAL A 152 -20.50 -18.76 4.65
N LEU A 153 -19.80 -19.65 3.96
CA LEU A 153 -20.19 -21.05 3.78
C LEU A 153 -19.13 -21.97 4.40
N PHE A 154 -19.47 -22.60 5.52
CA PHE A 154 -18.57 -23.56 6.19
C PHE A 154 -18.55 -24.87 5.41
N MET A 155 -17.47 -25.15 4.68
CA MET A 155 -17.34 -26.32 3.80
C MET A 155 -17.05 -27.63 4.53
N GLN A 156 -16.66 -27.54 5.81
CA GLN A 156 -16.18 -28.67 6.61
C GLN A 156 -16.69 -28.57 8.04
N THR A 157 -16.79 -29.72 8.70
CA THR A 157 -16.94 -29.83 10.17
C THR A 157 -15.67 -30.42 10.77
N VAL A 158 -15.38 -30.07 12.01
CA VAL A 158 -14.22 -30.57 12.76
C VAL A 158 -14.72 -31.51 13.85
N VAL A 159 -14.26 -32.75 13.82
CA VAL A 159 -14.56 -33.77 14.84
C VAL A 159 -13.25 -34.40 15.28
N ASP A 160 -12.97 -34.37 16.57
CA ASP A 160 -11.75 -34.94 17.18
C ASP A 160 -10.45 -34.49 16.50
N GLY A 161 -10.39 -33.20 16.09
CA GLY A 161 -9.23 -32.61 15.42
C GLY A 161 -9.06 -32.98 13.95
N SER A 162 -9.95 -33.78 13.39
CA SER A 162 -10.01 -34.12 11.96
C SER A 162 -11.08 -33.32 11.25
N VAL A 163 -10.87 -33.01 9.97
CA VAL A 163 -11.81 -32.25 9.12
C VAL A 163 -12.61 -33.18 8.22
N TYR A 164 -13.92 -32.94 8.12
CA TYR A 164 -14.83 -33.73 7.29
C TYR A 164 -15.65 -32.78 6.40
N PRO A 165 -15.77 -33.04 5.09
CA PRO A 165 -16.55 -32.19 4.18
C PRO A 165 -18.05 -32.29 4.50
N VAL A 166 -18.76 -31.19 4.48
CA VAL A 166 -20.23 -31.10 4.62
C VAL A 166 -20.89 -30.60 3.35
N CYS A 167 -20.09 -30.15 2.39
CA CYS A 167 -20.54 -29.71 1.07
C CYS A 167 -19.51 -30.12 0.01
N SER A 168 -19.97 -30.74 -1.07
CA SER A 168 -19.14 -31.17 -2.19
C SER A 168 -19.99 -31.23 -3.47
N GLN A 169 -19.36 -31.50 -4.61
CA GLN A 169 -20.04 -31.67 -5.89
C GLN A 169 -21.10 -32.80 -5.90
N THR A 170 -20.95 -33.79 -5.03
CA THR A 170 -21.85 -34.95 -4.96
C THR A 170 -22.83 -34.91 -3.79
N TYR A 171 -22.60 -34.04 -2.82
CA TYR A 171 -23.40 -33.94 -1.61
C TYR A 171 -23.46 -32.50 -1.10
N ILE A 172 -24.68 -32.02 -0.83
CA ILE A 172 -24.93 -30.71 -0.22
C ILE A 172 -25.95 -30.86 0.90
N LYS A 173 -25.60 -30.38 2.08
CA LYS A 173 -26.49 -30.36 3.24
C LYS A 173 -27.68 -29.44 3.01
N GLU A 174 -28.87 -29.77 3.53
CA GLU A 174 -30.12 -29.02 3.29
C GLU A 174 -29.99 -27.54 3.64
N GLU A 175 -29.37 -27.22 4.76
CA GLU A 175 -29.15 -25.83 5.19
C GLU A 175 -28.34 -25.01 4.16
N TYR A 176 -27.50 -25.66 3.33
CA TYR A 176 -26.72 -24.97 2.28
C TYR A 176 -27.51 -24.84 0.97
N LYS A 177 -28.49 -25.66 0.72
CA LYS A 177 -29.42 -25.48 -0.41
C LYS A 177 -30.23 -24.20 -0.21
N GLU A 178 -30.81 -23.99 0.99
CA GLU A 178 -31.53 -22.78 1.33
C GLU A 178 -30.61 -21.54 1.27
N PHE A 179 -29.38 -21.68 1.75
CA PHE A 179 -28.38 -20.59 1.66
C PHE A 179 -28.12 -20.18 0.20
N VAL A 180 -27.92 -21.14 -0.71
CA VAL A 180 -27.69 -20.87 -2.14
C VAL A 180 -28.92 -20.25 -2.79
N CYS A 181 -30.13 -20.74 -2.48
CA CYS A 181 -31.38 -20.16 -2.96
C CYS A 181 -31.52 -18.66 -2.58
N ASN A 182 -31.04 -18.27 -1.41
CA ASN A 182 -31.11 -16.88 -0.98
C ASN A 182 -30.12 -15.96 -1.73
N HIS A 183 -29.18 -16.51 -2.51
CA HIS A 183 -28.15 -15.76 -3.22
C HIS A 183 -28.26 -15.83 -4.75
N ASP A 184 -29.15 -16.68 -5.27
CA ASP A 184 -29.32 -16.89 -6.71
C ASP A 184 -30.80 -17.11 -7.08
N ASP A 185 -31.34 -16.17 -7.84
CA ASP A 185 -32.76 -16.11 -8.18
C ASP A 185 -33.18 -17.31 -9.08
N ASP A 186 -32.30 -17.77 -9.99
CA ASP A 186 -32.61 -18.88 -10.88
C ASP A 186 -32.75 -20.21 -10.11
N ILE A 187 -31.85 -20.44 -9.15
CA ILE A 187 -31.93 -21.61 -8.26
C ILE A 187 -33.16 -21.50 -7.34
N LEU A 188 -33.47 -20.29 -6.83
CA LEU A 188 -34.63 -20.06 -5.99
C LEU A 188 -35.94 -20.36 -6.74
N GLU A 189 -36.08 -19.88 -7.99
CA GLU A 189 -37.27 -20.18 -8.83
C GLU A 189 -37.44 -21.69 -9.06
N ARG A 190 -36.35 -22.39 -9.38
CA ARG A 190 -36.35 -23.85 -9.56
C ARG A 190 -36.70 -24.60 -8.27
N TYR A 191 -36.19 -24.14 -7.12
CA TYR A 191 -36.48 -24.70 -5.80
C TYR A 191 -37.95 -24.53 -5.41
N LEU A 192 -38.53 -23.32 -5.62
CA LEU A 192 -39.94 -23.03 -5.35
C LEU A 192 -40.92 -23.76 -6.33
N ALA A 193 -40.44 -24.10 -7.53
CA ALA A 193 -41.21 -24.85 -8.53
C ALA A 193 -41.12 -26.36 -8.32
N ASP A 194 -40.59 -26.85 -7.19
CA ASP A 194 -40.33 -28.29 -6.91
C ASP A 194 -39.56 -29.01 -8.05
N SER A 195 -38.74 -28.26 -8.80
CA SER A 195 -37.91 -28.83 -9.84
C SER A 195 -36.73 -29.59 -9.24
N GLU A 196 -36.39 -30.74 -9.83
CA GLU A 196 -35.25 -31.52 -9.37
C GLU A 196 -33.95 -30.73 -9.62
N ILE A 197 -33.25 -30.33 -8.55
CA ILE A 197 -31.96 -29.61 -8.59
C ILE A 197 -30.88 -30.57 -8.10
N SER A 198 -29.93 -30.87 -8.96
CA SER A 198 -28.83 -31.77 -8.60
C SER A 198 -27.82 -31.10 -7.64
N PRO A 199 -27.11 -31.90 -6.82
CA PRO A 199 -26.01 -31.34 -6.02
C PRO A 199 -24.95 -30.60 -6.86
N ALA A 200 -24.74 -31.05 -8.10
CA ALA A 200 -23.82 -30.41 -9.04
C ALA A 200 -24.29 -28.99 -9.46
N ASP A 201 -25.62 -28.79 -9.61
CA ASP A 201 -26.17 -27.45 -9.93
C ASP A 201 -25.89 -26.47 -8.79
N TYR A 202 -26.17 -26.86 -7.54
CA TYR A 202 -25.86 -26.04 -6.36
C TYR A 202 -24.36 -25.77 -6.28
N TRP A 203 -23.49 -26.77 -6.52
CA TRP A 203 -22.04 -26.61 -6.48
C TRP A 203 -21.56 -25.61 -7.52
N ASN A 204 -22.03 -25.68 -8.75
CA ASN A 204 -21.71 -24.73 -9.81
C ASN A 204 -22.17 -23.31 -9.48
N THR A 205 -23.33 -23.17 -8.84
CA THR A 205 -23.84 -21.88 -8.37
C THR A 205 -22.94 -21.34 -7.26
N ILE A 206 -22.51 -22.17 -6.31
CA ILE A 206 -21.54 -21.75 -5.27
C ILE A 206 -20.24 -21.23 -5.91
N ILE A 207 -19.69 -21.96 -6.91
CA ILE A 207 -18.50 -21.50 -7.64
C ILE A 207 -18.74 -20.13 -8.26
N ALA A 208 -19.88 -19.92 -8.93
CA ALA A 208 -20.21 -18.65 -9.56
C ALA A 208 -20.38 -17.50 -8.55
N LEU A 209 -20.96 -17.78 -7.37
CA LEU A 209 -21.12 -16.81 -6.30
C LEU A 209 -19.77 -16.44 -5.66
N VAL A 210 -18.88 -17.41 -5.44
CA VAL A 210 -17.51 -17.17 -4.93
C VAL A 210 -16.71 -16.35 -5.94
N ALA A 211 -16.79 -16.70 -7.25
CA ALA A 211 -16.09 -15.95 -8.30
C ALA A 211 -16.53 -14.47 -8.39
N LYS A 212 -17.76 -14.15 -7.95
CA LYS A 212 -18.30 -12.78 -7.86
C LYS A 212 -18.05 -12.13 -6.46
N ALA A 213 -17.29 -12.78 -5.59
CA ALA A 213 -17.06 -12.36 -4.20
C ALA A 213 -18.35 -12.09 -3.40
N LYS A 214 -19.42 -12.81 -3.68
CA LYS A 214 -20.70 -12.74 -2.95
C LYS A 214 -20.78 -13.74 -1.80
N VAL A 215 -20.06 -14.86 -1.90
CA VAL A 215 -20.02 -15.92 -0.89
C VAL A 215 -18.56 -16.28 -0.60
N TYR A 216 -18.27 -16.58 0.65
CA TYR A 216 -16.91 -16.84 1.15
C TYR A 216 -16.83 -18.26 1.74
N PRO A 217 -16.21 -19.23 1.05
CA PRO A 217 -15.98 -20.57 1.60
C PRO A 217 -15.05 -20.52 2.81
N VAL A 218 -15.40 -21.26 3.86
CA VAL A 218 -14.61 -21.39 5.08
C VAL A 218 -14.14 -22.84 5.23
N LEU A 219 -12.82 -23.02 5.30
CA LEU A 219 -12.16 -24.30 5.54
C LEU A 219 -11.38 -24.27 6.84
N HIS A 220 -11.04 -25.44 7.33
CA HIS A 220 -10.36 -25.65 8.62
C HIS A 220 -9.11 -26.48 8.43
N GLY A 221 -8.11 -26.23 9.27
CA GLY A 221 -6.93 -27.07 9.25
C GLY A 221 -5.89 -26.74 10.32
N SER A 222 -4.83 -27.49 10.28
CA SER A 222 -3.61 -27.28 11.04
C SER A 222 -2.39 -27.44 10.14
N ALA A 223 -1.73 -26.33 9.83
CA ALA A 223 -0.49 -26.37 9.06
C ALA A 223 0.61 -27.18 9.77
N MET A 224 0.59 -27.23 11.10
CA MET A 224 1.58 -27.97 11.87
C MET A 224 1.45 -29.49 11.68
N PHE A 225 0.23 -29.98 11.49
CA PHE A 225 -0.07 -31.40 11.33
C PHE A 225 -0.49 -31.78 9.90
N ASN A 226 -0.38 -30.84 8.96
CA ASN A 226 -0.79 -31.02 7.55
C ASN A 226 -2.27 -31.42 7.39
N ILE A 227 -3.15 -30.96 8.31
CA ILE A 227 -4.59 -31.22 8.27
C ILE A 227 -5.28 -30.12 7.46
N GLY A 228 -6.21 -30.49 6.54
CA GLY A 228 -6.99 -29.54 5.75
C GLY A 228 -6.25 -28.88 4.61
N ILE A 229 -4.98 -29.24 4.35
CA ILE A 229 -4.15 -28.60 3.31
C ILE A 229 -4.53 -29.08 1.90
N ASN A 230 -4.79 -30.37 1.73
CA ASN A 230 -5.25 -30.92 0.43
C ASN A 230 -6.63 -30.36 0.08
N GLU A 231 -7.53 -30.28 1.03
CA GLU A 231 -8.87 -29.71 0.88
C GLU A 231 -8.80 -28.22 0.52
N LEU A 232 -7.82 -27.49 1.07
CA LEU A 232 -7.55 -26.10 0.69
C LEU A 232 -7.05 -26.01 -0.75
N LEU A 233 -6.15 -26.90 -1.20
CA LEU A 233 -5.68 -26.97 -2.59
C LEU A 233 -6.83 -27.29 -3.56
N ASP A 234 -7.71 -28.22 -3.20
CA ASP A 234 -8.89 -28.55 -3.99
C ASP A 234 -9.87 -27.37 -4.07
N ALA A 235 -10.08 -26.66 -2.96
CA ALA A 235 -10.91 -25.46 -2.94
C ALA A 235 -10.33 -24.33 -3.79
N ILE A 236 -9.02 -24.08 -3.71
CA ILE A 236 -8.32 -23.08 -4.54
C ILE A 236 -8.54 -23.41 -6.03
N SER A 237 -8.29 -24.65 -6.44
CA SER A 237 -8.44 -25.06 -7.85
C SER A 237 -9.87 -25.06 -8.35
N SER A 238 -10.87 -25.15 -7.45
CA SER A 238 -12.30 -25.22 -7.79
C SER A 238 -12.98 -23.85 -7.76
N PHE A 239 -12.67 -23.00 -6.79
CA PHE A 239 -13.38 -21.74 -6.56
C PHE A 239 -12.70 -20.53 -7.17
N ILE A 240 -11.36 -20.55 -7.33
CA ILE A 240 -10.65 -19.43 -7.94
C ILE A 240 -10.51 -19.67 -9.43
N LEU A 241 -11.27 -18.91 -10.20
CA LEU A 241 -11.30 -19.05 -11.66
C LEU A 241 -10.26 -18.11 -12.30
N PRO A 242 -9.57 -18.57 -13.38
CA PRO A 242 -8.69 -17.69 -14.12
C PRO A 242 -9.51 -16.59 -14.81
N PRO A 243 -9.03 -15.33 -14.82
CA PRO A 243 -9.70 -14.26 -15.56
C PRO A 243 -9.70 -14.59 -17.05
N ALA A 244 -10.79 -14.22 -17.73
CA ALA A 244 -10.91 -14.41 -19.17
C ALA A 244 -9.94 -13.46 -19.90
N SER A 245 -9.15 -13.98 -20.83
CA SER A 245 -8.36 -13.13 -21.74
C SER A 245 -9.32 -12.41 -22.71
N VAL A 246 -9.18 -11.09 -22.79
CA VAL A 246 -10.06 -10.23 -23.59
C VAL A 246 -9.44 -9.92 -24.96
N SER A 247 -8.13 -9.98 -25.07
CA SER A 247 -7.38 -9.52 -26.24
C SER A 247 -6.12 -10.36 -26.46
N ASN A 248 -5.74 -10.54 -27.73
CA ASN A 248 -4.44 -11.15 -28.08
C ASN A 248 -3.27 -10.13 -28.09
N ARG A 249 -3.52 -8.88 -27.70
CA ARG A 249 -2.47 -7.85 -27.62
C ARG A 249 -1.78 -7.93 -26.27
N LEU A 250 -0.45 -7.83 -26.27
CA LEU A 250 0.30 -7.79 -25.03
C LEU A 250 -0.17 -6.65 -24.13
N SER A 251 -0.53 -7.01 -22.91
CA SER A 251 -0.76 -6.12 -21.78
C SER A 251 -0.12 -6.75 -20.54
N ALA A 252 0.93 -6.13 -20.01
CA ALA A 252 1.64 -6.66 -18.85
C ALA A 252 1.89 -5.54 -17.84
N TYR A 253 1.77 -5.86 -16.55
CA TYR A 253 1.92 -4.92 -15.44
C TYR A 253 3.11 -5.29 -14.56
N LEU A 254 4.01 -4.33 -14.32
CA LEU A 254 5.18 -4.46 -13.46
C LEU A 254 4.81 -4.20 -12.00
N TYR A 255 4.74 -5.25 -11.19
CA TYR A 255 4.29 -5.15 -9.81
C TYR A 255 5.42 -5.21 -8.78
N LYS A 256 6.58 -5.78 -9.15
CA LYS A 256 7.70 -6.00 -8.21
C LYS A 256 9.04 -5.89 -8.91
N ILE A 257 10.00 -5.30 -8.21
CA ILE A 257 11.43 -5.25 -8.59
C ILE A 257 12.26 -5.77 -7.42
N GLU A 258 13.23 -6.58 -7.72
CA GLU A 258 14.25 -7.05 -6.77
C GLU A 258 15.64 -6.92 -7.40
N HIS A 259 16.66 -6.83 -6.56
CA HIS A 259 18.04 -7.03 -7.00
C HIS A 259 18.58 -8.32 -6.38
N ASP A 260 19.20 -9.16 -7.18
CA ASP A 260 19.86 -10.37 -6.71
C ASP A 260 21.12 -10.02 -5.87
N PRO A 261 21.74 -11.00 -5.18
CA PRO A 261 22.96 -10.77 -4.41
C PRO A 261 24.15 -10.24 -5.24
N LYS A 262 24.10 -10.37 -6.58
CA LYS A 262 25.10 -9.84 -7.51
C LYS A 262 24.78 -8.44 -7.99
N GLY A 263 23.61 -7.90 -7.63
CA GLY A 263 23.15 -6.57 -8.01
C GLY A 263 22.36 -6.51 -9.32
N HIS A 264 22.04 -7.64 -9.97
CA HIS A 264 21.21 -7.66 -11.17
C HIS A 264 19.77 -7.33 -10.82
N LYS A 265 19.19 -6.41 -11.58
CA LYS A 265 17.80 -5.97 -11.41
C LYS A 265 16.84 -6.98 -12.04
N ARG A 266 15.93 -7.51 -11.26
CA ARG A 266 14.91 -8.48 -11.64
C ARG A 266 13.53 -7.86 -11.54
N SER A 267 12.80 -7.85 -12.63
CA SER A 267 11.50 -7.21 -12.76
C SER A 267 10.42 -8.25 -12.99
N PHE A 268 9.40 -8.26 -12.14
CA PHE A 268 8.30 -9.23 -12.16
C PHE A 268 7.06 -8.59 -12.79
N LEU A 269 6.59 -9.17 -13.88
CA LEU A 269 5.44 -8.69 -14.62
C LEU A 269 4.32 -9.75 -14.62
N LYS A 270 3.09 -9.34 -14.29
CA LYS A 270 1.91 -10.13 -14.61
C LYS A 270 1.53 -9.87 -16.06
N ILE A 271 1.45 -10.92 -16.86
CA ILE A 271 0.86 -10.84 -18.19
C ILE A 271 -0.66 -10.87 -18.03
N ILE A 272 -1.33 -9.78 -18.38
CA ILE A 272 -2.78 -9.67 -18.24
C ILE A 272 -3.47 -10.21 -19.49
N ASP A 273 -2.99 -9.81 -20.67
CA ASP A 273 -3.47 -10.26 -21.97
C ASP A 273 -2.29 -10.51 -22.92
N GLY A 274 -2.53 -11.37 -23.93
CA GLY A 274 -1.54 -11.70 -24.94
C GLY A 274 -0.38 -12.54 -24.41
N SER A 275 0.80 -12.32 -24.96
CA SER A 275 2.03 -13.01 -24.53
C SER A 275 3.26 -12.11 -24.69
N LEU A 276 4.27 -12.37 -23.87
CA LEU A 276 5.59 -11.76 -23.94
C LEU A 276 6.61 -12.80 -24.40
N ARG A 277 7.39 -12.47 -25.42
CA ARG A 277 8.38 -13.39 -26.01
C ARG A 277 9.80 -12.88 -25.84
N LEU A 278 10.71 -13.82 -25.77
CA LEU A 278 12.13 -13.54 -25.80
C LEU A 278 12.48 -12.79 -27.10
N ARG A 279 13.25 -11.70 -27.00
CA ARG A 279 13.64 -10.79 -28.07
C ARG A 279 12.56 -9.85 -28.59
N ASP A 280 11.34 -9.85 -28.03
CA ASP A 280 10.35 -8.84 -28.34
C ASP A 280 10.87 -7.43 -28.08
N VAL A 281 10.41 -6.49 -28.90
CA VAL A 281 10.61 -5.06 -28.72
C VAL A 281 9.27 -4.46 -28.32
N VAL A 282 9.18 -4.04 -27.06
CA VAL A 282 7.93 -3.60 -26.46
C VAL A 282 8.02 -2.18 -25.92
N ARG A 283 6.91 -1.46 -25.93
CA ARG A 283 6.82 -0.09 -25.46
C ARG A 283 6.54 -0.07 -23.93
N ILE A 284 7.20 0.83 -23.22
CA ILE A 284 6.93 1.10 -21.80
C ILE A 284 5.91 2.23 -21.70
N ASN A 285 4.79 1.98 -21.05
CA ASN A 285 3.70 2.95 -20.87
C ASN A 285 3.25 3.57 -22.22
N ASP A 286 2.73 4.80 -22.17
CA ASP A 286 2.43 5.60 -23.36
C ASP A 286 3.63 6.42 -23.86
N SER A 287 4.85 6.10 -23.40
CA SER A 287 6.08 6.79 -23.78
C SER A 287 6.58 6.34 -25.18
N GLU A 288 7.50 7.11 -25.77
CA GLU A 288 8.19 6.71 -26.99
C GLU A 288 9.37 5.73 -26.76
N LYS A 289 9.55 5.27 -25.51
CA LYS A 289 10.62 4.33 -25.16
C LYS A 289 10.24 2.89 -25.49
N PHE A 290 11.12 2.24 -26.24
CA PHE A 290 11.04 0.82 -26.57
C PHE A 290 12.18 0.06 -25.92
N ILE A 291 11.89 -1.11 -25.40
CA ILE A 291 12.87 -2.01 -24.80
C ILE A 291 12.86 -3.37 -25.51
N LYS A 292 14.03 -4.00 -25.57
CA LYS A 292 14.18 -5.36 -26.08
C LYS A 292 14.32 -6.34 -24.92
N ILE A 293 13.48 -7.36 -24.90
CA ILE A 293 13.51 -8.44 -23.91
C ILE A 293 14.70 -9.36 -24.22
N LYS A 294 15.74 -9.32 -23.37
CA LYS A 294 16.96 -10.10 -23.56
C LYS A 294 16.93 -11.44 -22.83
N ASN A 295 16.31 -11.46 -21.65
CA ASN A 295 16.15 -12.64 -20.80
C ASN A 295 14.69 -12.74 -20.41
N LEU A 296 14.14 -13.95 -20.44
CA LEU A 296 12.75 -14.20 -20.06
C LEU A 296 12.69 -15.48 -19.23
N LYS A 297 12.14 -15.37 -18.03
CA LYS A 297 11.91 -16.48 -17.12
C LYS A 297 10.48 -16.49 -16.63
N THR A 298 10.02 -17.64 -16.16
CA THR A 298 8.79 -17.78 -15.38
C THR A 298 9.05 -18.66 -14.16
N ILE A 299 8.09 -18.70 -13.24
CA ILE A 299 8.15 -19.55 -12.06
C ILE A 299 7.35 -20.83 -12.35
N TYR A 300 7.94 -21.98 -12.13
CA TYR A 300 7.33 -23.28 -12.34
C TYR A 300 7.68 -24.23 -11.19
N GLN A 301 6.70 -24.69 -10.44
CA GLN A 301 6.87 -25.57 -9.28
C GLN A 301 7.99 -25.09 -8.33
N GLY A 302 7.88 -23.86 -7.87
CA GLY A 302 8.83 -23.26 -6.94
C GLY A 302 10.21 -22.89 -7.51
N ARG A 303 10.45 -23.09 -8.82
CA ARG A 303 11.75 -22.81 -9.46
C ARG A 303 11.59 -21.84 -10.63
N GLU A 304 12.58 -21.00 -10.82
CA GLU A 304 12.67 -20.15 -12.00
C GLU A 304 13.23 -20.94 -13.19
N ILE A 305 12.55 -20.87 -14.31
CA ILE A 305 12.95 -21.51 -15.56
C ILE A 305 13.02 -20.49 -16.70
N ASN A 306 14.02 -20.64 -17.57
CA ASN A 306 14.10 -19.86 -18.80
C ASN A 306 13.04 -20.37 -19.78
N VAL A 307 12.37 -19.43 -20.44
CA VAL A 307 11.31 -19.73 -21.41
C VAL A 307 11.42 -18.80 -22.62
N ASP A 308 10.89 -19.24 -23.77
CA ASP A 308 10.84 -18.41 -24.97
C ASP A 308 9.59 -17.51 -24.99
N GLU A 309 8.54 -17.89 -24.27
CA GLU A 309 7.25 -17.19 -24.23
C GLU A 309 6.57 -17.35 -22.87
N VAL A 310 5.94 -16.27 -22.38
CA VAL A 310 5.06 -16.25 -21.20
C VAL A 310 3.69 -15.73 -21.64
N GLY A 311 2.64 -16.53 -21.43
CA GLY A 311 1.27 -16.22 -21.83
C GLY A 311 0.46 -15.47 -20.78
N ALA A 312 -0.80 -15.17 -21.11
CA ALA A 312 -1.74 -14.48 -20.24
C ALA A 312 -1.93 -15.18 -18.89
N ASN A 313 -2.17 -14.38 -17.85
CA ASN A 313 -2.31 -14.74 -16.44
C ASN A 313 -1.02 -15.28 -15.78
N ASP A 314 0.08 -15.46 -16.50
CA ASP A 314 1.34 -15.92 -15.91
C ASP A 314 2.25 -14.76 -15.49
N ILE A 315 3.27 -15.10 -14.72
CA ILE A 315 4.28 -14.16 -14.25
C ILE A 315 5.55 -14.32 -15.06
N ALA A 316 5.96 -13.22 -15.70
CA ALA A 316 7.23 -13.11 -16.42
C ALA A 316 8.26 -12.40 -15.53
N ILE A 317 9.49 -12.91 -15.54
CA ILE A 317 10.65 -12.29 -14.89
C ILE A 317 11.60 -11.83 -16.00
N VAL A 318 11.91 -10.54 -16.01
CA VAL A 318 12.83 -9.92 -16.97
C VAL A 318 13.98 -9.27 -16.21
N GLU A 319 15.20 -9.45 -16.68
CA GLU A 319 16.42 -9.00 -15.99
C GLU A 319 17.07 -7.81 -16.69
N ASP A 320 17.77 -6.99 -15.90
CA ASP A 320 18.67 -5.89 -16.34
C ASP A 320 18.02 -4.82 -17.25
N ILE A 321 16.78 -4.41 -16.94
CA ILE A 321 16.15 -3.27 -17.57
C ILE A 321 16.10 -2.10 -16.59
N GLU A 322 17.02 -1.15 -16.75
CA GLU A 322 17.20 -0.01 -15.85
C GLU A 322 16.00 0.96 -15.83
N ASP A 323 15.35 1.14 -16.99
CA ASP A 323 14.23 2.08 -17.14
C ASP A 323 12.95 1.66 -16.39
N PHE A 324 12.84 0.40 -15.99
CA PHE A 324 11.66 -0.11 -15.31
C PHE A 324 11.44 0.49 -13.93
N ARG A 325 10.18 0.84 -13.65
CA ARG A 325 9.70 1.27 -12.33
C ARG A 325 8.45 0.47 -11.98
N ILE A 326 8.24 0.18 -10.70
CA ILE A 326 7.01 -0.45 -10.23
C ILE A 326 5.81 0.42 -10.62
N GLY A 327 4.81 -0.21 -11.21
CA GLY A 327 3.64 0.47 -11.76
C GLY A 327 3.66 0.68 -13.27
N ASP A 328 4.82 0.47 -13.93
CA ASP A 328 4.90 0.51 -15.39
C ASP A 328 4.10 -0.63 -16.03
N TYR A 329 3.73 -0.43 -17.29
CA TYR A 329 3.11 -1.48 -18.09
C TYR A 329 3.77 -1.60 -19.47
N LEU A 330 3.67 -2.78 -20.05
CA LEU A 330 4.17 -3.08 -21.39
C LEU A 330 3.00 -3.31 -22.34
N GLY A 331 3.08 -2.74 -23.52
CA GLY A 331 2.06 -2.89 -24.56
C GLY A 331 0.82 -2.05 -24.32
N ALA A 332 -0.36 -2.67 -24.28
CA ALA A 332 -1.63 -1.99 -24.02
C ALA A 332 -1.77 -1.66 -22.52
N LYS A 333 -2.38 -0.48 -22.24
CA LYS A 333 -2.64 -0.09 -20.84
C LYS A 333 -3.60 -1.08 -20.19
N PRO A 334 -3.20 -1.70 -19.04
CA PRO A 334 -4.04 -2.68 -18.38
C PRO A 334 -5.25 -2.04 -17.71
N CYS A 335 -6.39 -2.75 -17.74
CA CYS A 335 -7.53 -2.42 -16.90
C CYS A 335 -7.30 -3.05 -15.54
N LEU A 336 -6.64 -2.34 -14.64
CA LEU A 336 -6.38 -2.81 -13.27
C LEU A 336 -7.49 -2.36 -12.33
N ILE A 337 -7.66 -3.11 -11.24
CA ILE A 337 -8.56 -2.75 -10.14
C ILE A 337 -8.22 -1.34 -9.65
N GLN A 338 -9.20 -0.43 -9.74
CA GLN A 338 -9.10 0.95 -9.26
C GLN A 338 -9.70 1.06 -7.86
N GLY A 339 -9.31 2.06 -7.09
CA GLY A 339 -9.93 2.37 -5.79
C GLY A 339 -9.06 2.12 -4.57
N LEU A 340 -7.80 1.72 -4.75
CA LEU A 340 -6.81 1.77 -3.68
C LEU A 340 -6.19 3.16 -3.67
N SER A 341 -6.44 3.93 -2.61
CA SER A 341 -5.76 5.20 -2.39
C SER A 341 -4.34 4.88 -1.90
N HIS A 342 -3.33 5.34 -2.62
CA HIS A 342 -1.96 5.25 -2.12
C HIS A 342 -1.88 6.04 -0.81
N GLN A 343 -1.74 5.33 0.29
CA GLN A 343 -1.48 5.95 1.59
C GLN A 343 -0.06 6.50 1.56
N HIS A 344 0.10 7.80 1.78
CA HIS A 344 1.42 8.39 1.93
C HIS A 344 1.90 8.21 3.38
N PRO A 345 3.20 7.92 3.59
CA PRO A 345 3.76 7.84 4.92
C PRO A 345 3.62 9.20 5.65
N ALA A 346 3.20 9.15 6.91
CA ALA A 346 2.96 10.35 7.72
C ALA A 346 4.04 10.58 8.79
N LEU A 347 5.07 9.74 8.82
CA LEU A 347 6.19 9.79 9.74
C LEU A 347 7.49 9.99 8.95
N LYS A 348 8.48 10.62 9.56
CA LYS A 348 9.84 10.75 9.02
C LYS A 348 10.91 10.62 10.09
N SER A 349 12.10 10.19 9.68
CA SER A 349 13.29 10.16 10.51
C SER A 349 14.51 10.59 9.71
N SER A 350 15.43 11.35 10.33
CA SER A 350 16.72 11.65 9.73
C SER A 350 17.63 10.43 9.84
N VAL A 351 18.42 10.18 8.80
CA VAL A 351 19.36 9.06 8.71
C VAL A 351 20.77 9.59 8.57
N ARG A 352 21.65 9.16 9.46
CA ARG A 352 23.06 9.56 9.45
C ARG A 352 23.95 8.33 9.35
N PRO A 353 24.90 8.29 8.41
CA PRO A 353 25.90 7.26 8.40
C PRO A 353 26.80 7.39 9.62
N ASN A 354 27.23 6.26 10.21
CA ASN A 354 28.17 6.28 11.34
C ASN A 354 29.54 6.87 10.93
N LYS A 355 29.91 6.75 9.64
CA LYS A 355 31.07 7.36 9.04
C LYS A 355 30.62 8.38 7.98
N PRO A 356 30.94 9.67 8.09
CA PRO A 356 30.53 10.68 7.11
C PRO A 356 30.92 10.37 5.66
N GLU A 357 32.05 9.67 5.46
CA GLU A 357 32.56 9.25 4.15
C GLU A 357 31.63 8.25 3.45
N GLU A 358 30.77 7.53 4.19
CA GLU A 358 29.84 6.54 3.66
C GLU A 358 28.52 7.14 3.18
N ARG A 359 28.36 8.48 3.24
CA ARG A 359 27.12 9.18 2.82
C ARG A 359 26.67 8.80 1.40
N SER A 360 27.60 8.78 0.44
CA SER A 360 27.29 8.42 -0.95
C SER A 360 26.80 6.98 -1.07
N LYS A 361 27.37 6.06 -0.27
CA LYS A 361 26.93 4.67 -0.22
C LYS A 361 25.52 4.54 0.35
N VAL A 362 25.21 5.30 1.41
CA VAL A 362 23.85 5.34 2.00
C VAL A 362 22.84 5.82 0.95
N ILE A 363 23.14 6.91 0.22
CA ILE A 363 22.27 7.42 -0.84
C ILE A 363 22.05 6.38 -1.93
N SER A 364 23.12 5.71 -2.38
CA SER A 364 23.01 4.64 -3.38
C SER A 364 22.17 3.47 -2.89
N ALA A 365 22.38 3.02 -1.65
CA ALA A 365 21.61 1.96 -1.02
C ALA A 365 20.12 2.33 -0.88
N LEU A 366 19.81 3.55 -0.43
CA LEU A 366 18.44 4.04 -0.33
C LEU A 366 17.76 4.17 -1.70
N ASN A 367 18.49 4.57 -2.75
CA ASN A 367 17.98 4.56 -4.12
C ASN A 367 17.61 3.15 -4.58
N THR A 368 18.45 2.16 -4.29
CA THR A 368 18.15 0.75 -4.61
C THR A 368 16.90 0.28 -3.87
N LEU A 369 16.78 0.56 -2.58
CA LEU A 369 15.60 0.23 -1.78
C LEU A 369 14.34 0.95 -2.28
N TRP A 370 14.45 2.22 -2.70
CA TRP A 370 13.35 2.98 -3.30
C TRP A 370 12.87 2.40 -4.64
N ILE A 371 13.79 1.91 -5.47
CA ILE A 371 13.44 1.22 -6.73
C ILE A 371 12.64 -0.06 -6.44
N GLU A 372 13.01 -0.79 -5.38
CA GLU A 372 12.33 -2.01 -4.94
C GLU A 372 11.02 -1.75 -4.20
N ASP A 373 10.94 -0.62 -3.49
CA ASP A 373 9.75 -0.16 -2.77
C ASP A 373 9.54 1.35 -2.93
N PRO A 374 8.74 1.80 -3.91
CA PRO A 374 8.46 3.22 -4.12
C PRO A 374 7.72 3.91 -2.97
N SER A 375 7.17 3.15 -2.00
CA SER A 375 6.57 3.72 -0.80
C SER A 375 7.62 4.25 0.18
N LEU A 376 8.85 3.76 0.06
CA LEU A 376 10.02 4.28 0.75
C LEU A 376 10.47 5.58 0.07
N SER A 377 9.96 6.72 0.49
CA SER A 377 10.46 8.00 -0.02
C SER A 377 11.58 8.51 0.87
N PHE A 378 12.65 9.03 0.25
CA PHE A 378 13.69 9.75 0.97
C PHE A 378 14.04 11.03 0.25
N SER A 379 14.52 12.01 1.00
CA SER A 379 14.92 13.32 0.49
C SER A 379 16.13 13.84 1.24
N ILE A 380 16.83 14.78 0.61
CA ILE A 380 17.85 15.56 1.29
C ILE A 380 17.19 16.86 1.74
N ASN A 381 17.16 17.10 3.04
CA ASN A 381 16.62 18.32 3.58
C ASN A 381 17.47 19.51 3.11
N SER A 382 16.86 20.44 2.38
CA SER A 382 17.56 21.61 1.79
C SER A 382 18.10 22.59 2.82
N TYR A 383 17.69 22.51 4.09
CA TYR A 383 18.12 23.40 5.17
C TYR A 383 19.22 22.80 6.04
N SER A 384 19.08 21.51 6.41
CA SER A 384 20.02 20.82 7.30
C SER A 384 21.02 19.93 6.56
N ASP A 385 20.85 19.74 5.26
CA ASP A 385 21.60 18.78 4.44
C ASP A 385 21.51 17.33 4.96
N GLU A 386 20.52 17.04 5.79
CA GLU A 386 20.28 15.69 6.33
C GLU A 386 19.49 14.81 5.37
N LEU A 387 19.78 13.53 5.39
CA LEU A 387 18.96 12.52 4.69
C LEU A 387 17.74 12.25 5.56
N GLU A 388 16.55 12.52 5.04
CA GLU A 388 15.26 12.20 5.68
C GLU A 388 14.58 11.06 4.95
N ILE A 389 14.06 10.08 5.71
CA ILE A 389 13.27 8.95 5.17
C ILE A 389 11.87 9.06 5.73
N SER A 390 10.88 8.90 4.85
CA SER A 390 9.47 8.79 5.23
C SER A 390 9.13 7.34 5.57
N LEU A 391 8.34 7.14 6.64
CA LEU A 391 8.09 5.84 7.26
C LEU A 391 6.59 5.66 7.57
N TYR A 392 6.12 4.42 7.51
CA TYR A 392 4.78 4.04 8.00
C TYR A 392 4.78 3.70 9.49
N GLY A 393 5.90 3.20 10.04
CA GLY A 393 6.00 2.84 11.45
C GLY A 393 7.42 2.51 11.92
N LEU A 394 7.50 2.10 13.20
CA LEU A 394 8.77 1.75 13.86
C LEU A 394 9.39 0.47 13.29
N THR A 395 8.57 -0.52 12.98
CA THR A 395 9.05 -1.80 12.43
C THR A 395 9.72 -1.60 11.07
N GLN A 396 9.16 -0.75 10.21
CA GLN A 396 9.77 -0.41 8.93
C GLN A 396 11.13 0.26 9.11
N LYS A 397 11.27 1.21 10.07
CA LYS A 397 12.56 1.85 10.40
C LYS A 397 13.63 0.81 10.75
N GLU A 398 13.32 -0.13 11.64
CA GLU A 398 14.26 -1.16 12.08
C GLU A 398 14.66 -2.10 10.94
N ILE A 399 13.73 -2.45 10.08
CA ILE A 399 14.00 -3.28 8.91
C ILE A 399 14.91 -2.56 7.91
N ILE A 400 14.64 -1.28 7.60
CA ILE A 400 15.50 -0.50 6.71
C ILE A 400 16.92 -0.39 7.29
N GLN A 401 17.05 -0.17 8.60
CA GLN A 401 18.34 -0.12 9.28
C GLN A 401 19.11 -1.45 9.12
N THR A 402 18.42 -2.57 9.32
CA THR A 402 19.02 -3.90 9.18
C THR A 402 19.40 -4.19 7.72
N LEU A 403 18.55 -3.83 6.75
CA LEU A 403 18.85 -4.01 5.33
C LEU A 403 20.08 -3.18 4.90
N LEU A 404 20.23 -1.96 5.38
CA LEU A 404 21.41 -1.13 5.10
C LEU A 404 22.68 -1.77 5.67
N GLU A 405 22.61 -2.38 6.86
CA GLU A 405 23.75 -3.05 7.46
C GLU A 405 24.08 -4.40 6.78
N GLU A 406 23.10 -5.29 6.62
CA GLU A 406 23.32 -6.66 6.15
C GLU A 406 23.57 -6.72 4.64
N ARG A 407 22.79 -5.99 3.84
CA ARG A 407 22.84 -6.07 2.38
C ARG A 407 23.88 -5.12 1.77
N PHE A 408 24.01 -3.90 2.33
CA PHE A 408 24.88 -2.87 1.77
C PHE A 408 26.13 -2.61 2.61
N SER A 409 26.28 -3.30 3.75
CA SER A 409 27.41 -3.16 4.68
C SER A 409 27.64 -1.70 5.13
N VAL A 410 26.56 -0.98 5.38
CA VAL A 410 26.59 0.42 5.83
C VAL A 410 25.80 0.54 7.14
N LYS A 411 26.50 0.99 8.19
CA LYS A 411 25.88 1.26 9.49
C LYS A 411 25.36 2.69 9.55
N VAL A 412 24.10 2.83 9.92
CA VAL A 412 23.41 4.10 10.04
C VAL A 412 22.77 4.27 11.41
N HIS A 413 22.63 5.52 11.82
CA HIS A 413 21.83 5.92 12.96
C HIS A 413 20.58 6.64 12.47
N PHE A 414 19.42 6.25 13.00
CA PHE A 414 18.16 6.95 12.78
C PHE A 414 17.83 7.82 13.99
N ASP A 415 17.52 9.07 13.73
CA ASP A 415 17.00 9.97 14.77
C ASP A 415 15.59 9.55 15.22
N GLU A 416 15.01 10.27 16.18
CA GLU A 416 13.63 10.07 16.60
C GLU A 416 12.66 10.29 15.45
N ILE A 417 11.59 9.48 15.43
CA ILE A 417 10.54 9.58 14.42
C ILE A 417 9.71 10.84 14.69
N LYS A 418 9.60 11.69 13.68
CA LYS A 418 8.81 12.91 13.69
C LYS A 418 7.60 12.77 12.77
N THR A 419 6.50 13.41 13.13
CA THR A 419 5.29 13.52 12.30
C THR A 419 5.56 14.47 11.13
N ILE A 420 5.06 14.16 9.94
CA ILE A 420 5.13 15.01 8.76
C ILE A 420 3.93 15.96 8.80
N TYR A 421 4.20 17.25 8.99
CA TYR A 421 3.20 18.31 8.88
C TYR A 421 3.20 18.88 7.46
N LYS A 422 2.14 19.63 7.11
CA LYS A 422 2.04 20.38 5.85
C LYS A 422 1.67 21.84 6.14
N GLU A 423 1.86 22.70 5.16
CA GLU A 423 1.51 24.11 5.23
C GLU A 423 0.40 24.44 4.23
N ARG A 424 -0.51 25.34 4.59
CA ARG A 424 -1.57 25.84 3.73
C ARG A 424 -1.64 27.36 3.86
N PRO A 425 -1.72 28.15 2.77
CA PRO A 425 -1.93 29.60 2.90
C PRO A 425 -3.27 29.90 3.57
N VAL A 426 -3.30 30.95 4.42
CA VAL A 426 -4.50 31.33 5.17
C VAL A 426 -5.45 32.16 4.30
N LYS A 427 -4.93 33.07 3.48
CA LYS A 427 -5.71 34.03 2.70
C LYS A 427 -5.18 34.21 1.28
N LYS A 428 -6.04 34.68 0.39
CA LYS A 428 -5.66 35.04 -0.98
C LYS A 428 -4.73 36.25 -0.99
N VAL A 429 -3.61 36.13 -1.69
CA VAL A 429 -2.58 37.18 -1.81
C VAL A 429 -2.07 37.21 -3.25
N ASN A 430 -1.87 38.43 -3.76
CA ASN A 430 -1.16 38.67 -5.01
C ASN A 430 0.20 39.31 -4.70
N LYS A 431 1.29 38.79 -5.27
CA LYS A 431 2.64 39.33 -5.14
C LYS A 431 3.30 39.43 -6.49
N ILE A 432 3.89 40.59 -6.76
CA ILE A 432 4.59 40.89 -8.00
C ILE A 432 6.00 41.33 -7.66
N ILE A 433 6.99 40.83 -8.39
CA ILE A 433 8.36 41.34 -8.42
C ILE A 433 8.65 41.74 -9.87
N GLN A 434 8.97 43.03 -10.07
CA GLN A 434 9.18 43.62 -11.37
C GLN A 434 10.66 43.56 -11.81
N ILE A 435 10.87 43.45 -13.12
CA ILE A 435 12.17 43.54 -13.75
C ILE A 435 12.79 44.93 -13.50
N GLU A 436 14.11 45.00 -13.36
CA GLU A 436 14.88 46.22 -13.06
C GLU A 436 14.48 46.99 -11.80
N VAL A 437 13.56 46.45 -11.00
CA VAL A 437 13.17 47.01 -9.70
C VAL A 437 13.90 46.27 -8.59
N PRO A 438 14.82 46.92 -7.86
CA PRO A 438 15.46 46.26 -6.74
C PRO A 438 14.47 45.74 -5.69
N PRO A 439 14.68 44.55 -5.10
CA PRO A 439 15.93 43.77 -5.09
C PRO A 439 16.02 42.68 -6.18
N ASN A 440 15.24 42.78 -7.29
CA ASN A 440 15.24 41.78 -8.35
C ASN A 440 16.54 41.75 -9.16
N PRO A 441 17.39 40.72 -9.07
CA PRO A 441 18.59 40.59 -9.88
C PRO A 441 18.38 39.93 -11.24
N TYR A 442 17.14 39.48 -11.53
CA TYR A 442 16.80 38.69 -12.71
C TYR A 442 16.08 39.54 -13.76
N TRP A 443 16.27 39.15 -15.01
CA TRP A 443 15.63 39.79 -16.15
C TRP A 443 14.22 39.24 -16.40
N ALA A 444 13.37 39.29 -15.37
CA ALA A 444 11.99 38.80 -15.43
C ALA A 444 11.08 39.57 -14.46
N THR A 445 9.84 39.85 -14.87
CA THR A 445 8.74 40.19 -13.97
C THR A 445 7.89 38.95 -13.75
N ILE A 446 7.56 38.65 -12.49
CA ILE A 446 6.65 37.57 -12.12
C ILE A 446 5.62 38.08 -11.14
N GLY A 447 4.33 37.90 -11.48
CA GLY A 447 3.20 38.08 -10.58
C GLY A 447 2.54 36.74 -10.28
N LEU A 448 2.41 36.39 -8.99
CA LEU A 448 1.72 35.19 -8.54
C LEU A 448 0.58 35.55 -7.60
N THR A 449 -0.58 34.95 -7.82
CA THR A 449 -1.70 34.95 -6.87
C THR A 449 -1.76 33.59 -6.21
N LEU A 450 -1.66 33.55 -4.87
CA LEU A 450 -1.89 32.37 -4.05
C LEU A 450 -3.30 32.45 -3.46
N GLU A 451 -4.06 31.37 -3.57
CA GLU A 451 -5.42 31.25 -3.05
C GLU A 451 -5.59 29.93 -2.30
N PRO A 452 -6.03 29.93 -1.02
CA PRO A 452 -6.27 28.70 -0.27
C PRO A 452 -7.45 27.93 -0.88
N LEU A 453 -7.31 26.61 -0.98
CA LEU A 453 -8.35 25.68 -1.40
C LEU A 453 -8.85 24.84 -0.21
N PRO A 454 -10.00 24.15 -0.32
CA PRO A 454 -10.44 23.18 0.67
C PRO A 454 -9.38 22.11 0.95
N LEU A 455 -9.34 21.60 2.19
CA LEU A 455 -8.40 20.54 2.59
C LEU A 455 -8.53 19.31 1.67
N GLY A 456 -7.40 18.74 1.29
CA GLY A 456 -7.34 17.58 0.42
C GLY A 456 -7.44 17.87 -1.08
N THR A 457 -7.51 19.13 -1.50
CA THR A 457 -7.57 19.51 -2.92
C THR A 457 -6.20 19.43 -3.61
N GLY A 458 -5.11 19.61 -2.84
CA GLY A 458 -3.75 19.63 -3.36
C GLY A 458 -3.37 20.93 -4.08
N LEU A 459 -2.34 20.87 -4.93
CA LEU A 459 -1.83 22.02 -5.68
C LEU A 459 -2.48 22.14 -7.05
N GLN A 460 -3.05 23.30 -7.32
CA GLN A 460 -3.54 23.70 -8.64
C GLN A 460 -2.70 24.86 -9.19
N ILE A 461 -2.27 24.77 -10.46
CA ILE A 461 -1.48 25.82 -11.11
C ILE A 461 -2.20 26.25 -12.39
N GLU A 462 -2.44 27.55 -12.50
CA GLU A 462 -3.05 28.17 -13.67
C GLU A 462 -2.22 29.37 -14.16
N SER A 463 -2.45 29.81 -15.39
CA SER A 463 -1.81 31.00 -15.96
C SER A 463 -2.85 31.85 -16.67
N ASP A 464 -2.85 33.14 -16.34
CA ASP A 464 -3.61 34.17 -17.05
C ASP A 464 -2.81 34.75 -18.23
N ILE A 465 -1.54 34.31 -18.40
CA ILE A 465 -0.64 34.79 -19.43
C ILE A 465 -0.80 33.94 -20.70
N SER A 466 -1.12 34.59 -21.80
CA SER A 466 -1.25 33.91 -23.08
C SER A 466 0.09 33.40 -23.63
N TYR A 467 0.09 32.24 -24.28
CA TYR A 467 1.29 31.68 -24.92
C TYR A 467 1.81 32.54 -26.09
N GLY A 468 0.97 33.40 -26.64
CA GLY A 468 1.37 34.38 -27.67
C GLY A 468 2.19 35.53 -27.08
N TYR A 469 2.01 35.87 -25.81
CA TYR A 469 2.78 36.89 -25.13
C TYR A 469 4.07 36.30 -24.49
N LEU A 470 3.96 35.21 -23.75
CA LEU A 470 5.08 34.53 -23.12
C LEU A 470 5.07 33.04 -23.54
N ASN A 471 6.11 32.60 -24.25
CA ASN A 471 6.15 31.28 -24.83
C ASN A 471 6.20 30.15 -23.77
N HIS A 472 5.96 28.92 -24.21
CA HIS A 472 5.88 27.73 -23.35
C HIS A 472 7.11 27.50 -22.47
N SER A 473 8.33 27.82 -22.96
CA SER A 473 9.56 27.54 -22.19
C SER A 473 9.66 28.43 -20.94
N PHE A 474 9.23 29.67 -21.02
CA PHE A 474 9.20 30.59 -19.86
C PHE A 474 8.09 30.21 -18.89
N GLN A 475 6.87 29.93 -19.37
CA GLN A 475 5.76 29.52 -18.51
C GLN A 475 6.06 28.19 -17.79
N ASN A 476 6.64 27.22 -18.50
CA ASN A 476 7.06 25.96 -17.88
C ASN A 476 8.12 26.19 -16.79
N ALA A 477 9.06 27.11 -16.98
CA ALA A 477 10.05 27.46 -15.97
C ALA A 477 9.40 28.02 -14.69
N VAL A 478 8.33 28.83 -14.82
CA VAL A 478 7.54 29.31 -13.67
C VAL A 478 6.81 28.14 -12.98
N PHE A 479 6.13 27.27 -13.75
CA PHE A 479 5.41 26.12 -13.18
C PHE A 479 6.34 25.15 -12.46
N GLU A 480 7.53 24.89 -13.00
CA GLU A 480 8.57 24.12 -12.31
C GLU A 480 9.00 24.81 -11.00
N GLY A 481 9.23 26.12 -11.06
CA GLY A 481 9.59 26.93 -9.89
C GLY A 481 8.51 26.88 -8.78
N ILE A 482 7.22 26.94 -9.15
CA ILE A 482 6.09 26.80 -8.20
C ILE A 482 6.10 25.42 -7.56
N ARG A 483 6.20 24.32 -8.37
CA ARG A 483 6.23 22.95 -7.83
C ARG A 483 7.40 22.74 -6.87
N MET A 484 8.58 23.24 -7.22
CA MET A 484 9.75 23.18 -6.33
C MET A 484 9.53 23.97 -5.02
N SER A 485 8.89 25.16 -5.11
CA SER A 485 8.63 25.98 -3.94
C SER A 485 7.61 25.36 -2.98
N CYS A 486 6.64 24.63 -3.50
CA CYS A 486 5.66 23.90 -2.70
C CYS A 486 6.27 22.74 -1.88
N GLN A 487 7.44 22.22 -2.28
CA GLN A 487 8.10 21.15 -1.51
C GLN A 487 8.57 21.60 -0.13
N SER A 488 8.78 22.90 0.08
CA SER A 488 9.31 23.42 1.34
C SER A 488 8.80 24.85 1.60
N GLY A 489 7.79 24.99 2.44
CA GLY A 489 7.18 26.25 2.84
C GLY A 489 7.97 27.04 3.89
N LEU A 490 7.29 27.88 4.67
CA LEU A 490 7.92 28.77 5.68
C LEU A 490 8.56 28.02 6.82
N HIS A 491 7.97 26.91 7.24
CA HIS A 491 8.46 26.06 8.32
C HIS A 491 9.26 24.85 7.80
N GLY A 492 9.43 24.75 6.47
CA GLY A 492 10.14 23.68 5.79
C GLY A 492 9.28 22.43 5.51
N TRP A 493 7.95 22.53 5.58
CA TRP A 493 7.01 21.49 5.22
C TRP A 493 6.41 21.73 3.84
N GLU A 494 5.83 20.70 3.26
CA GLU A 494 5.14 20.78 1.97
C GLU A 494 3.96 21.74 2.05
N VAL A 495 3.87 22.67 1.08
CA VAL A 495 2.73 23.56 0.92
C VAL A 495 1.70 22.91 0.02
N THR A 496 0.47 22.76 0.52
CA THR A 496 -0.63 22.07 -0.17
C THR A 496 -1.94 22.84 -0.08
N ASP A 497 -2.97 22.35 -0.75
CA ASP A 497 -4.33 22.89 -0.72
C ASP A 497 -4.37 24.37 -1.12
N LEU A 498 -3.71 24.68 -2.24
CA LEU A 498 -3.64 26.01 -2.80
C LEU A 498 -3.75 26.01 -4.32
N LYS A 499 -4.33 27.11 -4.82
CA LYS A 499 -4.29 27.48 -6.24
C LYS A 499 -3.25 28.58 -6.42
N VAL A 500 -2.34 28.38 -7.36
CA VAL A 500 -1.36 29.38 -7.77
C VAL A 500 -1.66 29.83 -9.18
N THR A 501 -1.97 31.11 -9.35
CA THR A 501 -2.23 31.70 -10.67
C THR A 501 -1.06 32.60 -11.06
N PHE A 502 -0.48 32.35 -12.22
CA PHE A 502 0.55 33.20 -12.84
C PHE A 502 -0.15 34.37 -13.54
N THR A 503 -0.14 35.56 -12.93
CA THR A 503 -0.98 36.70 -13.30
C THR A 503 -0.27 37.79 -14.09
N GLN A 504 1.06 37.91 -13.94
CA GLN A 504 1.81 38.96 -14.62
C GLN A 504 3.21 38.48 -15.04
N ALA A 505 3.65 38.86 -16.23
CA ALA A 505 4.99 38.62 -16.76
C ALA A 505 5.49 39.78 -17.57
N GLU A 506 6.79 40.09 -17.51
CA GLU A 506 7.51 40.94 -18.42
C GLU A 506 8.88 40.34 -18.69
N TYR A 507 9.39 40.56 -19.89
CA TYR A 507 10.70 40.07 -20.31
C TYR A 507 11.31 40.99 -21.37
N TYR A 508 12.62 41.00 -21.51
CA TYR A 508 13.35 41.73 -22.53
C TYR A 508 14.06 40.78 -23.50
N SER A 509 13.67 40.83 -24.76
CA SER A 509 14.34 40.05 -25.81
C SER A 509 15.57 40.84 -26.34
N PRO A 510 16.76 40.19 -26.45
CA PRO A 510 17.06 38.76 -26.26
C PRO A 510 17.63 38.44 -24.86
N VAL A 511 17.56 39.33 -23.89
CA VAL A 511 18.27 39.23 -22.59
C VAL A 511 17.65 38.21 -21.65
N SER A 512 16.31 38.20 -21.55
CA SER A 512 15.61 37.31 -20.62
C SER A 512 15.70 35.84 -21.06
N THR A 513 15.93 34.95 -20.08
CA THR A 513 16.03 33.51 -20.28
C THR A 513 15.01 32.76 -19.42
N PRO A 514 14.64 31.51 -19.77
CA PRO A 514 13.80 30.67 -18.88
C PRO A 514 14.44 30.48 -17.48
N ALA A 515 15.76 30.56 -17.36
CA ALA A 515 16.46 30.46 -16.09
C ALA A 515 16.13 31.64 -15.15
N ASP A 516 15.97 32.86 -15.69
CA ASP A 516 15.57 34.02 -14.88
C ASP A 516 14.20 33.78 -14.22
N PHE A 517 13.24 33.29 -15.00
CA PHE A 517 11.91 32.94 -14.50
C PHE A 517 11.96 31.81 -13.46
N ARG A 518 12.72 30.73 -13.75
CA ARG A 518 12.86 29.60 -12.81
C ARG A 518 13.47 30.01 -11.47
N GLN A 519 14.45 30.94 -11.49
CA GLN A 519 15.14 31.39 -10.28
C GLN A 519 14.35 32.45 -9.51
N LEU A 520 13.60 33.32 -10.18
CA LEU A 520 12.79 34.35 -9.53
C LEU A 520 11.53 33.79 -8.88
N THR A 521 10.89 32.76 -9.48
CA THR A 521 9.61 32.19 -9.00
C THR A 521 9.62 31.81 -7.52
N PRO A 522 10.63 31.09 -6.97
CA PRO A 522 10.66 30.74 -5.56
C PRO A 522 10.62 31.93 -4.61
N TYR A 523 11.22 33.05 -4.99
CA TYR A 523 11.21 34.28 -4.17
C TYR A 523 9.82 34.92 -4.14
N VAL A 524 9.19 35.05 -5.31
CA VAL A 524 7.81 35.60 -5.41
C VAL A 524 6.84 34.74 -4.62
N PHE A 525 6.93 33.42 -4.78
CA PHE A 525 6.10 32.46 -4.06
C PHE A 525 6.26 32.57 -2.55
N ARG A 526 7.52 32.61 -2.06
CA ARG A 526 7.81 32.67 -0.62
C ARG A 526 7.35 34.00 0.00
N LEU A 527 7.53 35.13 -0.69
CA LEU A 527 7.02 36.42 -0.22
C LEU A 527 5.48 36.46 -0.20
N ALA A 528 4.83 35.86 -1.21
CA ALA A 528 3.38 35.73 -1.21
C ALA A 528 2.90 34.85 -0.03
N LEU A 529 3.59 33.73 0.23
CA LEU A 529 3.28 32.84 1.32
C LEU A 529 3.47 33.51 2.70
N GLN A 530 4.54 34.29 2.89
CA GLN A 530 4.76 35.10 4.09
C GLN A 530 3.65 36.13 4.30
N GLN A 531 3.19 36.79 3.23
CA GLN A 531 2.12 37.79 3.30
C GLN A 531 0.75 37.13 3.55
N SER A 532 0.54 35.91 3.06
CA SER A 532 -0.65 35.13 3.33
C SER A 532 -0.73 34.65 4.78
N GLY A 533 0.41 34.35 5.38
CA GLY A 533 0.50 33.47 6.54
C GLY A 533 0.21 32.03 6.16
N VAL A 534 0.49 31.08 7.05
CA VAL A 534 0.24 29.66 6.83
C VAL A 534 -0.44 29.01 8.02
N ASP A 535 -1.43 28.18 7.73
CA ASP A 535 -1.97 27.19 8.65
C ASP A 535 -1.08 25.96 8.62
N ILE A 536 -0.81 25.39 9.79
CA ILE A 536 -0.09 24.11 9.91
C ILE A 536 -1.11 22.99 9.89
N LEU A 537 -0.89 22.02 9.02
CA LEU A 537 -1.74 20.85 8.88
C LEU A 537 -1.08 19.64 9.53
N GLU A 538 -1.78 19.00 10.46
CA GLU A 538 -1.38 17.75 11.07
C GLU A 538 -2.08 16.53 10.43
N PRO A 539 -1.39 15.38 10.29
CA PRO A 539 -2.00 14.18 9.75
C PRO A 539 -3.00 13.58 10.74
N MET A 540 -4.17 13.21 10.22
CA MET A 540 -5.27 12.60 10.96
C MET A 540 -5.39 11.12 10.64
N LEU A 541 -5.77 10.36 11.65
CA LEU A 541 -6.15 8.95 11.54
C LEU A 541 -7.65 8.82 11.83
N CYS A 542 -8.38 8.19 10.94
CA CYS A 542 -9.69 7.63 11.26
C CYS A 542 -9.48 6.37 12.08
N PHE A 543 -10.14 6.28 13.24
CA PHE A 543 -10.02 5.13 14.12
C PHE A 543 -11.35 4.39 14.28
N GLU A 544 -11.23 3.07 14.49
CA GLU A 544 -12.29 2.20 15.00
C GLU A 544 -11.75 1.48 16.23
N LEU A 545 -12.37 1.74 17.38
CA LEU A 545 -12.01 1.15 18.65
C LEU A 545 -13.11 0.19 19.08
N GLN A 546 -12.75 -1.09 19.28
CA GLN A 546 -13.61 -2.12 19.85
C GLN A 546 -13.06 -2.55 21.20
N ILE A 547 -13.83 -2.41 22.25
CA ILE A 547 -13.44 -2.71 23.64
C ILE A 547 -14.57 -3.36 24.42
N PRO A 548 -14.29 -4.13 25.50
CA PRO A 548 -15.30 -4.55 26.44
C PRO A 548 -16.04 -3.34 27.04
N GLN A 549 -17.36 -3.45 27.23
CA GLN A 549 -18.18 -2.34 27.70
C GLN A 549 -17.68 -1.73 29.03
N VAL A 550 -17.15 -2.55 29.93
CA VAL A 550 -16.59 -2.08 31.22
C VAL A 550 -15.41 -1.10 31.05
N ALA A 551 -14.75 -1.07 29.89
CA ALA A 551 -13.63 -0.21 29.60
C ALA A 551 -14.04 1.09 28.86
N SER A 552 -15.32 1.24 28.50
CA SER A 552 -15.81 2.34 27.64
C SER A 552 -15.55 3.73 28.22
N SER A 553 -15.81 3.93 29.52
CA SER A 553 -15.61 5.22 30.18
C SER A 553 -14.15 5.66 30.17
N LYS A 554 -13.21 4.71 30.38
CA LYS A 554 -11.78 4.98 30.31
C LYS A 554 -11.38 5.35 28.89
N ALA A 555 -11.80 4.56 27.90
CA ALA A 555 -11.50 4.82 26.51
C ALA A 555 -11.98 6.18 26.01
N ILE A 556 -13.20 6.59 26.36
CA ILE A 556 -13.74 7.92 25.99
C ILE A 556 -12.89 9.03 26.63
N THR A 557 -12.50 8.87 27.89
CA THR A 557 -11.65 9.85 28.57
C THR A 557 -10.27 9.95 27.93
N ASP A 558 -9.68 8.82 27.56
CA ASP A 558 -8.37 8.79 26.91
C ASP A 558 -8.45 9.38 25.49
N LEU A 559 -9.48 9.04 24.70
CA LEU A 559 -9.72 9.62 23.39
C LEU A 559 -9.88 11.15 23.44
N GLN A 560 -10.56 11.68 24.47
CA GLN A 560 -10.66 13.13 24.67
C GLN A 560 -9.31 13.80 24.94
N LYS A 561 -8.45 13.16 25.77
CA LYS A 561 -7.07 13.63 26.02
C LYS A 561 -6.21 13.61 24.75
N LEU A 562 -6.45 12.66 23.85
CA LEU A 562 -5.78 12.54 22.56
C LEU A 562 -6.30 13.56 21.52
N MET A 563 -7.22 14.47 21.91
CA MET A 563 -7.86 15.45 21.02
C MET A 563 -8.62 14.82 19.85
N SER A 564 -9.18 13.63 20.07
CA SER A 564 -9.96 12.93 19.04
C SER A 564 -11.32 13.58 18.80
N GLU A 565 -11.82 13.42 17.59
CA GLU A 565 -13.19 13.73 17.19
C GLU A 565 -13.98 12.43 17.10
N ILE A 566 -14.84 12.17 18.10
CA ILE A 566 -15.64 10.95 18.13
C ILE A 566 -16.87 11.19 17.24
N GLU A 567 -17.06 10.33 16.24
CA GLU A 567 -18.16 10.41 15.26
C GLU A 567 -19.33 9.51 15.63
N ASP A 568 -19.04 8.30 16.18
CA ASP A 568 -20.07 7.32 16.55
C ASP A 568 -19.66 6.50 17.76
N ILE A 569 -20.63 6.17 18.60
CA ILE A 569 -20.47 5.27 19.75
C ILE A 569 -21.66 4.30 19.76
N SER A 570 -21.40 3.03 19.58
CA SER A 570 -22.39 1.98 19.73
C SER A 570 -21.92 0.93 20.74
N CYS A 571 -22.70 0.73 21.80
CA CYS A 571 -22.39 -0.24 22.85
C CYS A 571 -23.54 -1.23 23.00
N ASN A 572 -23.19 -2.50 23.20
CA ASN A 572 -24.10 -3.54 23.66
C ASN A 572 -23.68 -4.02 25.05
N ASN A 573 -24.32 -5.06 25.58
CA ASN A 573 -24.03 -5.56 26.95
C ASN A 573 -22.60 -6.08 27.15
N GLU A 574 -21.88 -6.39 26.10
CA GLU A 574 -20.53 -6.99 26.18
C GLU A 574 -19.45 -6.09 25.57
N TRP A 575 -19.75 -5.41 24.46
CA TRP A 575 -18.80 -4.66 23.65
C TRP A 575 -19.24 -3.21 23.41
N CYS A 576 -18.27 -2.32 23.30
CA CYS A 576 -18.44 -0.95 22.88
C CYS A 576 -17.57 -0.69 21.64
N HIS A 577 -18.17 -0.15 20.61
CA HIS A 577 -17.52 0.29 19.36
C HIS A 577 -17.54 1.81 19.30
N ILE A 578 -16.37 2.41 19.12
CA ILE A 578 -16.21 3.86 19.03
C ILE A 578 -15.50 4.16 17.71
N LYS A 579 -16.06 5.06 16.91
CA LYS A 579 -15.46 5.52 15.65
C LYS A 579 -15.22 7.01 15.68
N GLY A 580 -14.18 7.46 14.99
CA GLY A 580 -13.86 8.88 14.91
C GLY A 580 -12.53 9.16 14.25
N LYS A 581 -12.02 10.36 14.50
CA LYS A 581 -10.72 10.83 14.01
C LYS A 581 -9.81 11.21 15.17
N VAL A 582 -8.54 10.95 15.03
CA VAL A 582 -7.52 11.28 16.04
C VAL A 582 -6.25 11.78 15.36
N PRO A 583 -5.57 12.81 15.92
CA PRO A 583 -4.27 13.22 15.40
C PRO A 583 -3.23 12.09 15.54
N LEU A 584 -2.41 11.91 14.49
CA LEU A 584 -1.37 10.88 14.50
C LEU A 584 -0.39 11.09 15.66
N ASN A 585 -0.01 12.35 15.94
CA ASN A 585 1.03 12.65 16.90
C ASN A 585 0.65 12.24 18.33
N THR A 586 -0.62 12.42 18.71
CA THR A 586 -1.12 12.11 20.06
C THR A 586 -1.46 10.64 20.25
N SER A 587 -1.74 9.90 19.17
CA SER A 587 -2.26 8.53 19.23
C SER A 587 -1.21 7.42 18.99
N LYS A 588 0.08 7.76 18.87
CA LYS A 588 1.15 6.81 18.50
C LYS A 588 1.19 5.54 19.35
N ASP A 589 1.01 5.67 20.65
CA ASP A 589 1.15 4.58 21.61
C ASP A 589 -0.21 4.02 22.08
N TYR A 590 -1.32 4.61 21.65
CA TYR A 590 -2.64 4.32 22.18
C TYR A 590 -3.10 2.88 21.92
N ALA A 591 -2.71 2.26 20.80
CA ALA A 591 -2.98 0.84 20.54
C ALA A 591 -2.39 -0.09 21.63
N SER A 592 -1.18 0.21 22.09
CA SER A 592 -0.51 -0.52 23.16
C SER A 592 -1.20 -0.31 24.51
N GLU A 593 -1.63 0.93 24.79
CA GLU A 593 -2.39 1.26 26.00
C GLU A 593 -3.73 0.52 26.04
N VAL A 594 -4.48 0.53 24.92
CA VAL A 594 -5.75 -0.19 24.78
C VAL A 594 -5.54 -1.67 25.05
N SER A 595 -4.54 -2.31 24.43
CA SER A 595 -4.21 -3.71 24.68
C SER A 595 -3.91 -3.99 26.16
N SER A 596 -3.16 -3.10 26.80
CA SER A 596 -2.78 -3.22 28.20
C SER A 596 -3.98 -3.21 29.15
N TYR A 597 -4.83 -2.15 29.11
CA TYR A 597 -5.94 -2.04 30.07
C TYR A 597 -7.13 -2.97 29.77
N THR A 598 -7.24 -3.45 28.52
CA THR A 598 -8.25 -4.44 28.14
C THR A 598 -7.74 -5.89 28.22
N LYS A 599 -6.50 -6.10 28.67
CA LYS A 599 -5.86 -7.42 28.73
C LYS A 599 -5.82 -8.15 27.38
N GLY A 600 -5.56 -7.38 26.29
CA GLY A 600 -5.50 -7.89 24.94
C GLY A 600 -6.85 -8.06 24.22
N LEU A 601 -7.98 -7.76 24.88
CA LEU A 601 -9.32 -7.88 24.27
C LEU A 601 -9.70 -6.67 23.43
N GLY A 602 -9.12 -5.49 23.71
CA GLY A 602 -9.41 -4.26 22.98
C GLY A 602 -8.65 -4.18 21.66
N ILE A 603 -9.32 -3.69 20.63
CA ILE A 603 -8.77 -3.53 19.28
C ILE A 603 -8.89 -2.06 18.90
N PHE A 604 -7.75 -1.40 18.64
CA PHE A 604 -7.69 -0.04 18.13
C PHE A 604 -7.15 -0.09 16.70
N MET A 605 -8.02 0.13 15.73
CA MET A 605 -7.69 0.19 14.31
C MET A 605 -7.58 1.63 13.87
N VAL A 606 -6.56 1.94 13.08
CA VAL A 606 -6.37 3.27 12.52
C VAL A 606 -6.05 3.18 11.04
N LYS A 607 -6.52 4.19 10.28
CA LYS A 607 -6.15 4.40 8.88
C LYS A 607 -5.97 5.89 8.63
N PRO A 608 -5.01 6.33 7.80
CA PRO A 608 -4.89 7.73 7.42
C PRO A 608 -6.18 8.25 6.79
N CYS A 609 -6.60 9.44 7.21
CA CYS A 609 -7.81 10.09 6.69
C CYS A 609 -7.61 11.57 6.29
N GLY A 610 -6.37 11.93 5.94
CA GLY A 610 -6.02 13.26 5.47
C GLY A 610 -5.34 14.11 6.53
N TYR A 611 -5.50 15.40 6.41
CA TYR A 611 -4.88 16.40 7.27
C TYR A 611 -5.94 17.37 7.80
N GLN A 612 -5.71 17.92 9.00
CA GLN A 612 -6.49 19.01 9.56
C GLN A 612 -5.61 20.14 10.04
N ILE A 613 -6.19 21.32 10.26
CA ILE A 613 -5.47 22.45 10.85
C ILE A 613 -5.19 22.12 12.32
N THR A 614 -3.91 22.18 12.73
CA THR A 614 -3.54 21.92 14.13
C THR A 614 -4.13 22.96 15.07
N LYS A 615 -4.61 22.51 16.23
CA LYS A 615 -5.13 23.37 17.30
C LYS A 615 -4.02 23.92 18.21
N ASP A 616 -2.85 23.27 18.22
CA ASP A 616 -1.70 23.71 19.00
C ASP A 616 -0.90 24.76 18.21
N GLY A 617 -0.79 25.97 18.78
CA GLY A 617 0.02 27.03 18.21
C GLY A 617 1.48 26.60 18.10
N TYR A 618 1.96 26.39 16.90
CA TYR A 618 3.39 26.20 16.64
C TYR A 618 4.13 27.53 16.88
N SER A 619 5.20 27.48 17.69
CA SER A 619 6.06 28.65 17.90
C SER A 619 6.79 29.03 16.61
N ASP A 620 6.80 30.32 16.32
CA ASP A 620 7.25 31.00 15.09
C ASP A 620 8.74 30.82 14.72
N ASN A 621 9.20 29.62 14.47
CA ASN A 621 10.53 29.44 13.88
C ASN A 621 10.40 29.31 12.35
N ILE A 622 10.24 30.45 11.66
CA ILE A 622 10.36 30.51 10.20
C ILE A 622 11.79 30.08 9.82
N ARG A 623 11.91 28.96 9.13
CA ARG A 623 13.21 28.47 8.63
C ARG A 623 13.59 29.23 7.37
N MET A 624 14.74 29.90 7.37
CA MET A 624 15.29 30.57 6.19
C MET A 624 16.43 29.74 5.60
N ASN A 625 16.41 29.49 4.28
CA ASN A 625 17.56 28.91 3.59
C ASN A 625 18.61 30.00 3.25
N GLU A 626 19.79 29.60 2.75
CA GLU A 626 20.86 30.58 2.40
C GLU A 626 20.44 31.56 1.30
N LYS A 627 19.62 31.12 0.35
CA LYS A 627 19.09 32.00 -0.71
C LYS A 627 18.09 33.00 -0.14
N ASP A 628 17.26 32.60 0.82
CA ASP A 628 16.37 33.50 1.56
C ASP A 628 17.14 34.49 2.41
N LYS A 629 18.25 34.07 3.03
CA LYS A 629 19.14 34.96 3.77
C LYS A 629 19.76 36.03 2.86
N LEU A 630 20.18 35.66 1.66
CA LEU A 630 20.69 36.60 0.66
C LEU A 630 19.63 37.62 0.24
N LEU A 631 18.39 37.16 -0.04
CA LEU A 631 17.29 38.08 -0.39
C LEU A 631 16.92 38.99 0.79
N PHE A 632 16.90 38.47 2.02
CA PHE A 632 16.67 39.26 3.24
C PHE A 632 17.79 40.28 3.50
N MET A 633 19.04 39.90 3.23
CA MET A 633 20.18 40.83 3.33
C MET A 633 20.09 41.94 2.27
N PHE A 634 19.69 41.64 1.06
CA PHE A 634 19.41 42.61 0.00
C PHE A 634 18.28 43.57 0.38
N GLN A 635 17.15 43.07 0.88
CA GLN A 635 16.03 43.89 1.34
C GLN A 635 16.44 44.81 2.51
N LYS A 636 17.25 44.31 3.45
CA LYS A 636 17.74 45.08 4.61
C LYS A 636 18.75 46.16 4.24
N SER A 637 19.58 45.89 3.22
CA SER A 637 20.54 46.88 2.70
C SER A 637 19.85 48.03 1.95
N MET A 638 18.63 47.83 1.46
CA MET A 638 17.84 48.84 0.74
C MET A 638 16.91 49.65 1.64
N SER A 639 16.48 49.10 2.79
CA SER A 639 15.70 49.82 3.80
C SER A 639 16.56 50.71 4.72
N SER A 640 17.87 50.61 4.59
CA SER A 640 18.84 51.43 5.31
C SER A 640 19.47 52.57 4.46
N LYS A 641 19.02 52.73 3.24
CA LYS A 641 19.24 53.91 2.40
C LYS A 641 17.92 54.66 2.18
#